data_ce1326cae02f59d45cf8260952e19bb8
#
_entry.id   ce1326cae02f59d45cf8260952e19bb8
#
_cell.length_a   1.000
_cell.length_b   1.000
_cell.length_c   1.000
_cell.angle_alpha   90.00
_cell.angle_beta   90.00
_cell.angle_gamma   90.00
#
_symmetry.space_group_name_H-M   'P 1'
#
loop_
_entity.id
_entity.type
_entity.pdbx_description
1 polymer ?
#
loop_
_entity_poly.entity_id
_entity_poly.type
_entity_poly.pdbx_seq_one_letter_code
_entity_poly.pdbx_strand_id
1 'polypeptide(L)'
;MALRGSTLGRVKAYETLTIAATLPTVLEPLRTLAKNLRWSWRSEAERLFESIDPELFDRSGRNPVVLLDSLPASRVAELEADAEFLARMHHELEDLESYLSVERWFARTTRDSADAKTSIAYFSMEFGITQALPVYSGGLGVLAGDHMKSASDLGVPIVGIGLLYTYGYFTQSLSREGWQQEHYRAHPPSELPIDPVVDADGNQVHVSLQFPDDKTVDIALWKAQVGRVPLLLLDTDLPTNPEEFRAITDRLYGGDVEHRIKQELVLGVGGVRAVQEYARVTGTPAPDVFHMNEGHAGFSGIERIGQLMAAGETFETALASVRASTVFTTHTPVPAGIDRFDVQLAHRYLAVDEHGESRLVPKIPVDRVIALGAEDDPSRFNMAHLGLRLAQSANGVAKLHGVVSREMFKGLYPNFEADEVPITSITNGVHIPTWTRPAMKPAILAMSGNRDLSTAARWTEANAVGTDELWRIRNELRGDLVEAARRSVHDSWIARGAQDAELSWVRDILDPERLTVGFARRVSTYKRLTLMLQDADRLARILQNEDRPVQFVIAGKAHPADMGGKQLLQEIVRFADEAGVRDRFVFLPDYNVTIAELLCAGSDVWLNNPIRPQEASGTSGMKAVLNGCLTFSISDGWWDEFDDDRFGWTIPNAVHGDARTRDRMESASLYDLLEHSIAPMFYDRDERGVPQEWLGKVRDSISILGPQISAERMVRDYVTELYLPAGRAAVAVADAAAPRAFAEWQRTVERAWPAVQVTQVASETPAPVAGGEVRIRATVELGELSDDDVRVEVVVGTRGEHGDLVDTATVPMHADAGTPDVYTAVVPVDRPGEFAYTVRAVPRHELLKSPAELGLVRLPR
;
A
#
# COMPACT_ATOMS: atom_id res chain seq x y z
N MET A 1 62.56 20.82 -21.00
CA MET A 1 61.92 20.65 -22.34
C MET A 1 60.69 19.78 -22.17
N ALA A 2 59.54 20.41 -21.88
CA ALA A 2 58.32 19.71 -21.55
C ALA A 2 57.58 19.40 -22.87
N LEU A 3 57.36 18.14 -23.15
CA LEU A 3 56.54 17.66 -24.24
C LEU A 3 55.04 18.04 -23.95
N ARG A 4 54.54 18.99 -24.72
CA ARG A 4 53.10 19.30 -24.80
C ARG A 4 52.41 18.11 -25.47
N GLY A 5 51.68 17.34 -24.67
CA GLY A 5 50.74 16.37 -25.19
C GLY A 5 49.66 17.09 -26.03
N SER A 6 49.52 16.71 -27.26
CA SER A 6 48.43 17.16 -28.15
C SER A 6 47.10 16.65 -27.60
N THR A 7 46.26 17.52 -27.12
CA THR A 7 44.83 17.29 -26.95
C THR A 7 44.21 17.04 -28.33
N LEU A 8 44.02 15.76 -28.66
CA LEU A 8 43.12 15.40 -29.76
C LEU A 8 41.75 15.98 -29.41
N GLY A 9 41.31 16.97 -30.15
CA GLY A 9 40.02 17.60 -29.98
C GLY A 9 38.91 16.54 -30.06
N ARG A 10 38.08 16.44 -29.01
CA ARG A 10 36.90 15.59 -29.06
C ARG A 10 36.05 16.04 -30.26
N VAL A 11 35.73 15.10 -31.16
CA VAL A 11 34.80 15.35 -32.27
C VAL A 11 33.44 15.65 -31.62
N LYS A 12 32.90 16.84 -31.90
CA LYS A 12 31.58 17.25 -31.45
C LYS A 12 30.54 16.85 -32.50
N ALA A 13 29.40 16.31 -32.08
CA ALA A 13 28.28 16.12 -32.99
C ALA A 13 27.84 17.45 -33.57
N TYR A 14 27.60 17.50 -34.89
CA TYR A 14 27.06 18.66 -35.56
C TYR A 14 25.53 18.73 -35.37
N GLU A 15 24.89 17.57 -35.47
CA GLU A 15 23.45 17.40 -35.29
C GLU A 15 23.19 16.02 -34.69
N THR A 16 22.15 15.87 -33.89
CA THR A 16 21.68 14.58 -33.33
C THR A 16 20.30 14.31 -33.88
N LEU A 17 20.14 13.19 -34.59
CA LEU A 17 18.87 12.73 -35.13
C LEU A 17 18.42 11.51 -34.28
N THR A 18 17.18 11.52 -33.87
CA THR A 18 16.56 10.31 -33.27
C THR A 18 15.90 9.50 -34.38
N ILE A 19 16.39 8.29 -34.61
CA ILE A 19 15.85 7.36 -35.61
C ILE A 19 14.93 6.40 -34.85
N ALA A 20 13.60 6.47 -35.07
CA ALA A 20 12.65 5.54 -34.48
C ALA A 20 12.67 4.23 -35.28
N ALA A 21 12.62 3.10 -34.57
CA ALA A 21 12.39 1.80 -35.19
C ALA A 21 10.97 1.73 -35.76
N THR A 22 10.82 1.35 -37.02
CA THR A 22 9.51 1.12 -37.64
C THR A 22 9.23 -0.37 -37.65
N LEU A 23 8.19 -0.79 -36.93
CA LEU A 23 7.72 -2.18 -37.00
C LEU A 23 6.85 -2.39 -38.25
N PRO A 24 7.02 -3.49 -38.99
CA PRO A 24 6.09 -3.92 -40.03
C PRO A 24 4.71 -4.19 -39.44
N THR A 25 3.64 -4.04 -40.24
CA THR A 25 2.24 -4.26 -39.81
C THR A 25 2.04 -5.62 -39.14
N VAL A 26 2.74 -6.66 -39.57
CA VAL A 26 2.65 -8.01 -38.99
C VAL A 26 3.17 -8.09 -37.56
N LEU A 27 4.06 -7.17 -37.13
CA LEU A 27 4.64 -7.08 -35.80
C LEU A 27 3.96 -6.00 -34.92
N GLU A 28 3.01 -5.21 -35.44
CA GLU A 28 2.28 -4.19 -34.68
C GLU A 28 1.59 -4.74 -33.40
N PRO A 29 1.12 -6.01 -33.33
CA PRO A 29 0.62 -6.58 -32.10
C PRO A 29 1.58 -6.48 -30.91
N LEU A 30 2.90 -6.47 -31.13
CA LEU A 30 3.89 -6.29 -30.08
C LEU A 30 3.74 -4.93 -29.35
N ARG A 31 3.41 -3.84 -30.10
CA ARG A 31 3.15 -2.54 -29.47
C ARG A 31 1.90 -2.58 -28.61
N THR A 32 0.83 -3.23 -29.05
CA THR A 32 -0.38 -3.42 -28.27
C THR A 32 -0.10 -4.18 -26.96
N LEU A 33 0.67 -5.27 -27.06
CA LEU A 33 1.07 -6.04 -25.89
C LEU A 33 1.98 -5.24 -24.95
N ALA A 34 2.96 -4.48 -25.48
CA ALA A 34 3.89 -3.66 -24.71
C ALA A 34 3.19 -2.54 -23.92
N LYS A 35 2.12 -1.96 -24.48
CA LYS A 35 1.35 -0.87 -23.87
C LYS A 35 0.32 -1.34 -22.83
N ASN A 36 -0.08 -2.60 -22.84
CA ASN A 36 -0.92 -3.15 -21.78
C ASN A 36 -0.06 -3.86 -20.75
N LEU A 37 0.06 -3.28 -19.56
CA LEU A 37 0.96 -3.73 -18.48
C LEU A 37 0.66 -5.14 -17.96
N ARG A 38 -0.41 -5.81 -18.45
CA ARG A 38 -0.70 -7.22 -18.13
C ARG A 38 0.47 -8.15 -18.47
N TRP A 39 1.30 -7.82 -19.45
CA TRP A 39 2.49 -8.58 -19.78
C TRP A 39 3.40 -8.80 -18.56
N SER A 40 3.44 -7.85 -17.62
CA SER A 40 4.34 -7.90 -16.46
C SER A 40 3.93 -8.93 -15.39
N TRP A 41 2.74 -9.52 -15.47
CA TRP A 41 2.32 -10.65 -14.61
C TRP A 41 1.83 -11.87 -15.39
N ARG A 42 1.94 -11.81 -16.71
CA ARG A 42 1.73 -12.93 -17.64
C ARG A 42 3.08 -13.48 -18.10
N SER A 43 3.54 -14.58 -17.51
CA SER A 43 4.90 -15.12 -17.76
C SER A 43 5.14 -15.47 -19.22
N GLU A 44 4.11 -15.86 -19.98
CA GLU A 44 4.20 -16.20 -21.41
C GLU A 44 4.45 -14.93 -22.24
N ALA A 45 3.78 -13.84 -21.94
CA ALA A 45 3.98 -12.55 -22.61
C ALA A 45 5.36 -11.95 -22.27
N GLU A 46 5.83 -12.07 -21.03
CA GLU A 46 7.17 -11.64 -20.64
C GLU A 46 8.24 -12.42 -21.40
N ARG A 47 8.12 -13.76 -21.48
CA ARG A 47 9.03 -14.62 -22.27
C ARG A 47 8.97 -14.34 -23.76
N LEU A 48 7.84 -13.88 -24.29
CA LEU A 48 7.75 -13.45 -25.69
C LEU A 48 8.69 -12.27 -25.93
N PHE A 49 8.65 -11.23 -25.11
CA PHE A 49 9.55 -10.07 -25.20
C PHE A 49 11.02 -10.46 -24.99
N GLU A 50 11.30 -11.25 -23.96
CA GLU A 50 12.65 -11.74 -23.68
C GLU A 50 13.23 -12.51 -24.88
N SER A 51 12.44 -13.31 -25.61
CA SER A 51 12.89 -14.08 -26.78
C SER A 51 13.24 -13.22 -28.00
N ILE A 52 12.84 -11.94 -28.01
CA ILE A 52 13.20 -11.01 -29.09
C ILE A 52 14.69 -10.72 -29.06
N ASP A 53 15.23 -10.30 -27.94
CA ASP A 53 16.65 -10.08 -27.69
C ASP A 53 16.84 -10.05 -26.15
N PRO A 54 17.30 -11.16 -25.53
CA PRO A 54 17.43 -11.26 -24.08
C PRO A 54 18.38 -10.22 -23.48
N GLU A 55 19.53 -9.95 -24.15
CA GLU A 55 20.51 -8.99 -23.65
C GLU A 55 19.99 -7.55 -23.74
N LEU A 56 19.30 -7.20 -24.82
CA LEU A 56 18.71 -5.90 -25.00
C LEU A 56 17.53 -5.71 -24.03
N PHE A 57 16.72 -6.74 -23.82
CA PHE A 57 15.59 -6.70 -22.85
C PHE A 57 16.08 -6.43 -21.43
N ASP A 58 17.12 -7.12 -20.97
CA ASP A 58 17.72 -6.87 -19.66
C ASP A 58 18.33 -5.47 -19.56
N ARG A 59 19.08 -5.03 -20.58
CA ARG A 59 19.67 -3.67 -20.62
C ARG A 59 18.62 -2.57 -20.69
N SER A 60 17.44 -2.83 -21.26
CA SER A 60 16.31 -1.89 -21.26
C SER A 60 15.62 -1.75 -19.92
N GLY A 61 16.05 -2.49 -18.90
CA GLY A 61 15.34 -2.61 -17.61
C GLY A 61 14.06 -3.43 -17.74
N ARG A 62 14.05 -4.42 -18.61
CA ARG A 62 12.91 -5.28 -18.97
C ARG A 62 11.69 -4.47 -19.45
N ASN A 63 11.96 -3.41 -20.20
CA ASN A 63 10.94 -2.53 -20.76
C ASN A 63 10.69 -2.85 -22.25
N PRO A 64 9.51 -3.44 -22.60
CA PRO A 64 9.20 -3.80 -23.97
C PRO A 64 9.15 -2.62 -24.93
N VAL A 65 8.78 -1.43 -24.48
CA VAL A 65 8.74 -0.23 -25.33
C VAL A 65 10.15 0.13 -25.80
N VAL A 66 11.08 0.24 -24.83
CA VAL A 66 12.49 0.54 -25.14
C VAL A 66 13.13 -0.59 -25.97
N LEU A 67 12.80 -1.86 -25.66
CA LEU A 67 13.24 -3.00 -26.46
C LEU A 67 12.85 -2.83 -27.92
N LEU A 68 11.55 -2.64 -28.21
CA LEU A 68 11.03 -2.54 -29.57
C LEU A 68 11.58 -1.34 -30.35
N ASP A 69 11.77 -0.21 -29.67
CA ASP A 69 12.30 1.01 -30.28
C ASP A 69 13.82 0.98 -30.51
N SER A 70 14.51 0.00 -29.89
CA SER A 70 15.95 -0.20 -30.00
C SER A 70 16.36 -1.35 -30.93
N LEU A 71 15.39 -2.04 -31.56
CA LEU A 71 15.67 -3.21 -32.38
C LEU A 71 16.41 -2.82 -33.67
N PRO A 72 17.48 -3.54 -34.02
CA PRO A 72 18.11 -3.41 -35.34
C PRO A 72 17.16 -3.86 -36.46
N ALA A 73 17.19 -3.20 -37.62
CA ALA A 73 16.36 -3.58 -38.78
C ALA A 73 16.55 -5.04 -39.21
N SER A 74 17.76 -5.59 -39.06
CA SER A 74 18.03 -7.02 -39.34
C SER A 74 17.21 -7.93 -38.39
N ARG A 75 17.14 -7.59 -37.12
CA ARG A 75 16.35 -8.39 -36.14
C ARG A 75 14.86 -8.30 -36.42
N VAL A 76 14.37 -7.10 -36.77
CA VAL A 76 12.97 -6.92 -37.20
C VAL A 76 12.63 -7.82 -38.38
N ALA A 77 13.50 -7.89 -39.41
CA ALA A 77 13.31 -8.76 -40.59
C ALA A 77 13.35 -10.26 -40.22
N GLU A 78 14.20 -10.67 -39.29
CA GLU A 78 14.21 -12.05 -38.77
C GLU A 78 12.90 -12.44 -38.09
N LEU A 79 12.40 -11.57 -37.21
CA LEU A 79 11.13 -11.78 -36.49
C LEU A 79 9.92 -11.83 -37.43
N GLU A 80 9.92 -10.97 -38.47
CA GLU A 80 8.88 -10.97 -39.52
C GLU A 80 8.85 -12.29 -40.31
N ALA A 81 10.00 -12.92 -40.50
CA ALA A 81 10.12 -14.20 -41.21
C ALA A 81 9.92 -15.43 -40.29
N ASP A 82 9.89 -15.25 -38.95
CA ASP A 82 9.79 -16.37 -37.99
C ASP A 82 8.31 -16.71 -37.72
N ALA A 83 7.82 -17.77 -38.41
CA ALA A 83 6.43 -18.19 -38.24
C ALA A 83 6.08 -18.71 -36.84
N GLU A 84 7.05 -19.27 -36.09
CA GLU A 84 6.82 -19.72 -34.71
C GLU A 84 6.71 -18.55 -33.76
N PHE A 85 7.56 -17.55 -33.91
CA PHE A 85 7.48 -16.31 -33.14
C PHE A 85 6.14 -15.60 -33.40
N LEU A 86 5.75 -15.45 -34.67
CA LEU A 86 4.47 -14.82 -35.01
C LEU A 86 3.27 -15.56 -34.43
N ALA A 87 3.29 -16.90 -34.43
CA ALA A 87 2.23 -17.71 -33.83
C ALA A 87 2.13 -17.47 -32.31
N ARG A 88 3.26 -17.44 -31.60
CA ARG A 88 3.29 -17.12 -30.16
C ARG A 88 2.79 -15.70 -29.88
N MET A 89 3.21 -14.73 -30.68
CA MET A 89 2.75 -13.34 -30.57
C MET A 89 1.23 -13.21 -30.72
N HIS A 90 0.67 -13.85 -31.76
CA HIS A 90 -0.78 -13.85 -31.98
C HIS A 90 -1.53 -14.55 -30.84
N HIS A 91 -1.01 -15.64 -30.30
CA HIS A 91 -1.59 -16.33 -29.16
C HIS A 91 -1.66 -15.40 -27.92
N GLU A 92 -0.61 -14.63 -27.62
CA GLU A 92 -0.63 -13.69 -26.50
C GLU A 92 -1.58 -12.50 -26.75
N LEU A 93 -1.73 -12.06 -28.01
CA LEU A 93 -2.71 -11.05 -28.36
C LEU A 93 -4.16 -11.57 -28.14
N GLU A 94 -4.47 -12.77 -28.62
CA GLU A 94 -5.78 -13.42 -28.43
C GLU A 94 -6.08 -13.64 -26.93
N ASP A 95 -5.08 -14.04 -26.14
CA ASP A 95 -5.21 -14.17 -24.69
C ASP A 95 -5.51 -12.81 -24.01
N LEU A 96 -4.85 -11.74 -24.44
CA LEU A 96 -5.14 -10.39 -23.94
C LEU A 96 -6.57 -9.96 -24.30
N GLU A 97 -7.01 -10.16 -25.56
CA GLU A 97 -8.37 -9.82 -26.02
C GLU A 97 -9.43 -10.62 -25.26
N SER A 98 -9.19 -11.91 -25.06
CA SER A 98 -10.05 -12.77 -24.23
C SER A 98 -10.08 -12.28 -22.77
N TYR A 99 -8.93 -11.96 -22.19
CA TYR A 99 -8.84 -11.41 -20.86
C TYR A 99 -9.66 -10.12 -20.72
N LEU A 100 -9.61 -9.22 -21.69
CA LEU A 100 -10.30 -7.93 -21.66
C LEU A 100 -11.82 -8.07 -21.83
N SER A 101 -12.31 -9.09 -22.58
CA SER A 101 -13.73 -9.25 -22.93
C SER A 101 -14.54 -10.12 -21.97
N VAL A 102 -13.90 -11.10 -21.29
CA VAL A 102 -14.62 -12.06 -20.45
C VAL A 102 -15.19 -11.39 -19.20
N GLU A 103 -16.42 -11.76 -18.84
CA GLU A 103 -17.09 -11.25 -17.65
C GLU A 103 -16.38 -11.71 -16.35
N ARG A 104 -16.10 -10.78 -15.46
CA ARG A 104 -15.36 -11.01 -14.21
C ARG A 104 -16.26 -11.01 -12.96
N TRP A 105 -15.65 -11.22 -11.80
CA TRP A 105 -16.32 -11.35 -10.52
C TRP A 105 -17.25 -10.16 -10.22
N PHE A 106 -16.79 -8.92 -10.37
CA PHE A 106 -17.56 -7.73 -10.05
C PHE A 106 -18.89 -7.69 -10.83
N ALA A 107 -18.81 -7.82 -12.16
CA ALA A 107 -19.99 -7.82 -13.01
C ALA A 107 -20.96 -8.95 -12.67
N ARG A 108 -20.46 -10.17 -12.38
CA ARG A 108 -21.31 -11.29 -11.96
C ARG A 108 -22.00 -11.06 -10.62
N THR A 109 -21.27 -10.44 -9.66
CA THR A 109 -21.78 -10.22 -8.29
C THR A 109 -22.80 -9.08 -8.22
N THR A 110 -22.63 -8.05 -9.06
CA THR A 110 -23.48 -6.83 -9.03
C THR A 110 -24.54 -6.79 -10.12
N ARG A 111 -24.61 -7.79 -11.01
CA ARG A 111 -25.44 -7.82 -12.23
C ARG A 111 -26.89 -7.34 -12.03
N ASP A 112 -27.53 -7.76 -10.94
CA ASP A 112 -28.95 -7.54 -10.67
C ASP A 112 -29.17 -6.41 -9.64
N SER A 113 -28.17 -5.58 -9.37
CA SER A 113 -28.23 -4.47 -8.42
C SER A 113 -27.82 -3.14 -9.03
N ALA A 114 -28.19 -2.04 -8.36
CA ALA A 114 -27.73 -0.70 -8.73
C ALA A 114 -26.20 -0.55 -8.60
N ASP A 115 -25.57 -1.39 -7.78
CA ASP A 115 -24.13 -1.42 -7.54
C ASP A 115 -23.30 -1.67 -8.80
N ALA A 116 -23.89 -2.28 -9.85
CA ALA A 116 -23.23 -2.52 -11.14
C ALA A 116 -22.72 -1.24 -11.82
N LYS A 117 -23.24 -0.08 -11.42
CA LYS A 117 -22.85 1.23 -11.96
C LYS A 117 -21.78 1.94 -11.12
N THR A 118 -21.44 1.43 -9.93
CA THR A 118 -20.47 2.06 -9.04
C THR A 118 -19.11 2.15 -9.74
N SER A 119 -18.53 3.34 -9.78
CA SER A 119 -17.21 3.63 -10.34
C SER A 119 -16.32 4.27 -9.27
N ILE A 120 -15.03 3.87 -9.24
CA ILE A 120 -14.10 4.23 -8.17
C ILE A 120 -12.90 5.01 -8.75
N ALA A 121 -12.54 6.13 -8.10
CA ALA A 121 -11.27 6.80 -8.30
C ALA A 121 -10.32 6.50 -7.13
N TYR A 122 -9.15 5.94 -7.42
CA TYR A 122 -8.15 5.52 -6.44
C TYR A 122 -6.91 6.41 -6.54
N PHE A 123 -6.73 7.28 -5.55
CA PHE A 123 -5.65 8.24 -5.50
C PHE A 123 -4.46 7.72 -4.70
N SER A 124 -3.28 7.69 -5.29
CA SER A 124 -2.05 7.33 -4.61
C SER A 124 -0.86 8.09 -5.17
N MET A 125 0.09 8.43 -4.30
CA MET A 125 1.34 9.09 -4.67
C MET A 125 2.25 8.19 -5.50
N GLU A 126 2.10 6.87 -5.39
CA GLU A 126 2.97 5.88 -6.05
C GLU A 126 2.20 4.62 -6.45
N PHE A 127 2.61 4.01 -7.58
CA PHE A 127 2.06 2.76 -8.11
C PHE A 127 3.17 1.84 -8.59
N GLY A 128 3.43 0.76 -7.86
CA GLY A 128 4.42 -0.26 -8.20
C GLY A 128 3.86 -1.36 -9.09
N ILE A 129 3.62 -1.08 -10.36
CA ILE A 129 3.08 -2.05 -11.32
C ILE A 129 4.19 -2.93 -11.89
N THR A 130 5.23 -2.32 -12.43
CA THR A 130 6.37 -2.97 -13.08
C THR A 130 7.61 -2.08 -13.02
N GLN A 131 8.79 -2.71 -13.16
CA GLN A 131 10.06 -1.98 -13.26
C GLN A 131 10.08 -1.00 -14.46
N ALA A 132 9.35 -1.31 -15.55
CA ALA A 132 9.26 -0.48 -16.75
C ALA A 132 8.45 0.82 -16.55
N LEU A 133 7.73 0.96 -15.42
CA LEU A 133 7.01 2.17 -15.03
C LEU A 133 7.45 2.60 -13.62
N PRO A 134 8.54 3.39 -13.51
CA PRO A 134 9.22 3.67 -12.24
C PRO A 134 8.54 4.77 -11.41
N VAL A 135 7.24 4.66 -11.16
CA VAL A 135 6.44 5.60 -10.36
C VAL A 135 6.16 5.07 -8.95
N TYR A 136 7.12 4.37 -8.36
CA TYR A 136 7.03 3.82 -6.99
C TYR A 136 8.39 3.82 -6.30
N SER A 137 8.38 3.75 -4.96
CA SER A 137 9.59 3.66 -4.15
C SER A 137 9.57 2.49 -3.16
N GLY A 138 8.41 2.14 -2.64
CA GLY A 138 8.31 1.21 -1.52
C GLY A 138 7.01 0.43 -1.44
N GLY A 139 6.72 -0.06 -0.22
CA GLY A 139 5.59 -0.96 0.03
C GLY A 139 4.22 -0.37 -0.30
N LEU A 140 4.05 0.94 -0.08
CA LEU A 140 2.79 1.64 -0.41
C LEU A 140 2.48 1.55 -1.91
N GLY A 141 3.47 1.87 -2.75
CA GLY A 141 3.30 1.82 -4.20
C GLY A 141 3.11 0.40 -4.72
N VAL A 142 3.86 -0.56 -4.19
CA VAL A 142 3.70 -1.96 -4.57
C VAL A 142 2.31 -2.47 -4.19
N LEU A 143 1.77 -2.09 -3.03
CA LEU A 143 0.40 -2.43 -2.64
C LEU A 143 -0.63 -1.80 -3.57
N ALA A 144 -0.47 -0.50 -3.91
CA ALA A 144 -1.34 0.17 -4.87
C ALA A 144 -1.29 -0.52 -6.24
N GLY A 145 -0.12 -0.98 -6.68
CA GLY A 145 0.06 -1.79 -7.88
C GLY A 145 -0.68 -3.13 -7.81
N ASP A 146 -0.53 -3.86 -6.72
CA ASP A 146 -1.22 -5.13 -6.49
C ASP A 146 -2.74 -4.96 -6.41
N HIS A 147 -3.22 -3.83 -5.83
CA HIS A 147 -4.63 -3.44 -5.81
C HIS A 147 -5.17 -3.24 -7.23
N MET A 148 -4.46 -2.47 -8.07
CA MET A 148 -4.87 -2.19 -9.46
C MET A 148 -4.88 -3.47 -10.31
N LYS A 149 -3.86 -4.34 -10.17
CA LYS A 149 -3.80 -5.63 -10.88
C LYS A 149 -4.96 -6.54 -10.48
N SER A 150 -5.23 -6.67 -9.18
CA SER A 150 -6.33 -7.50 -8.67
C SER A 150 -7.70 -6.91 -9.03
N ALA A 151 -7.85 -5.59 -9.01
CA ALA A 151 -9.06 -4.92 -9.50
C ALA A 151 -9.30 -5.20 -10.99
N SER A 152 -8.24 -5.20 -11.80
CA SER A 152 -8.30 -5.60 -13.20
C SER A 152 -8.75 -7.05 -13.37
N ASP A 153 -8.18 -7.98 -12.61
CA ASP A 153 -8.51 -9.41 -12.67
C ASP A 153 -9.95 -9.69 -12.22
N LEU A 154 -10.43 -8.95 -11.22
CA LEU A 154 -11.80 -9.02 -10.71
C LEU A 154 -12.81 -8.24 -11.55
N GLY A 155 -12.36 -7.38 -12.46
CA GLY A 155 -13.20 -6.51 -13.29
C GLY A 155 -13.86 -5.38 -12.51
N VAL A 156 -13.24 -4.89 -11.45
CA VAL A 156 -13.73 -3.75 -10.66
C VAL A 156 -13.57 -2.47 -11.48
N PRO A 157 -14.60 -1.63 -11.61
CA PRO A 157 -14.54 -0.38 -12.38
C PRO A 157 -13.82 0.72 -11.58
N ILE A 158 -12.48 0.67 -11.59
CA ILE A 158 -11.59 1.56 -10.86
C ILE A 158 -10.66 2.30 -11.83
N VAL A 159 -10.38 3.56 -11.54
CA VAL A 159 -9.37 4.39 -12.21
C VAL A 159 -8.33 4.78 -11.17
N GLY A 160 -7.06 4.47 -11.41
CA GLY A 160 -5.95 4.95 -10.60
C GLY A 160 -5.58 6.38 -10.98
N ILE A 161 -5.21 7.21 -10.01
CA ILE A 161 -4.72 8.57 -10.21
C ILE A 161 -3.40 8.73 -9.45
N GLY A 162 -2.32 9.08 -10.16
CA GLY A 162 -0.98 9.28 -9.61
C GLY A 162 -0.20 10.37 -10.33
N LEU A 163 1.06 10.49 -10.00
CA LEU A 163 1.98 11.46 -10.63
C LEU A 163 2.96 10.75 -11.57
N LEU A 164 3.29 11.39 -12.69
CA LEU A 164 4.34 10.93 -13.60
C LEU A 164 5.66 11.56 -13.19
N TYR A 165 6.56 10.76 -12.62
CA TYR A 165 7.85 11.28 -12.16
C TYR A 165 8.92 11.18 -13.25
N THR A 166 9.54 12.30 -13.59
CA THR A 166 10.63 12.36 -14.58
C THR A 166 11.82 11.47 -14.19
N TYR A 167 12.20 11.45 -12.91
CA TYR A 167 13.34 10.67 -12.42
C TYR A 167 12.91 9.46 -11.55
N GLY A 168 11.64 9.33 -11.21
CA GLY A 168 11.13 8.26 -10.35
C GLY A 168 11.81 8.25 -8.97
N TYR A 169 12.19 7.04 -8.52
CA TYR A 169 13.03 6.84 -7.35
C TYR A 169 14.46 6.50 -7.77
N PHE A 170 15.44 6.66 -6.89
CA PHE A 170 16.85 6.50 -7.24
C PHE A 170 17.27 5.04 -7.45
N THR A 171 18.29 4.84 -8.30
CA THR A 171 19.07 3.62 -8.37
C THR A 171 20.21 3.68 -7.36
N GLN A 172 20.41 2.59 -6.60
CA GLN A 172 21.42 2.54 -5.54
C GLN A 172 22.71 1.92 -6.07
N SER A 173 23.84 2.57 -5.80
CA SER A 173 25.14 1.92 -5.80
C SER A 173 25.81 2.05 -4.44
N LEU A 174 26.91 1.33 -4.23
CA LEU A 174 27.69 1.42 -3.00
C LEU A 174 29.10 1.94 -3.32
N SER A 175 29.68 2.75 -2.42
CA SER A 175 31.12 3.07 -2.47
C SER A 175 31.96 1.85 -2.10
N ARG A 176 33.28 1.96 -2.21
CA ARG A 176 34.20 0.90 -1.76
C ARG A 176 34.05 0.57 -0.27
N GLU A 177 33.70 1.56 0.54
CA GLU A 177 33.50 1.45 1.99
C GLU A 177 32.07 1.01 2.36
N GLY A 178 31.23 0.65 1.38
CA GLY A 178 29.86 0.19 1.60
C GLY A 178 28.84 1.33 1.83
N TRP A 179 29.20 2.60 1.52
CA TRP A 179 28.28 3.72 1.66
C TRP A 179 27.34 3.83 0.48
N GLN A 180 26.02 4.00 0.74
CA GLN A 180 24.99 4.18 -0.29
C GLN A 180 25.23 5.47 -1.10
N GLN A 181 25.13 5.35 -2.42
CA GLN A 181 25.12 6.44 -3.39
C GLN A 181 23.85 6.38 -4.24
N GLU A 182 23.26 7.52 -4.55
CA GLU A 182 22.01 7.66 -5.27
C GLU A 182 22.26 8.18 -6.69
N HIS A 183 21.65 7.51 -7.68
CA HIS A 183 21.69 7.90 -9.08
C HIS A 183 20.27 8.08 -9.60
N TYR A 184 20.02 9.18 -10.29
CA TYR A 184 18.73 9.50 -10.88
C TYR A 184 18.85 9.51 -12.40
N ARG A 185 18.06 8.67 -13.05
CA ARG A 185 17.94 8.63 -14.51
C ARG A 185 16.61 9.27 -14.90
N ALA A 186 16.63 10.12 -15.93
CA ALA A 186 15.39 10.61 -16.52
C ALA A 186 14.69 9.52 -17.34
N HIS A 187 13.38 9.45 -17.20
CA HIS A 187 12.50 8.54 -17.90
C HIS A 187 11.53 9.36 -18.76
N PRO A 188 11.89 9.68 -20.02
CA PRO A 188 10.98 10.45 -20.87
C PRO A 188 9.72 9.63 -21.18
N PRO A 189 8.55 10.26 -21.30
CA PRO A 189 7.28 9.56 -21.57
C PRO A 189 7.33 8.64 -22.81
N SER A 190 8.18 8.95 -23.80
CA SER A 190 8.37 8.12 -24.99
C SER A 190 9.01 6.75 -24.70
N GLU A 191 9.76 6.60 -23.62
CA GLU A 191 10.35 5.34 -23.17
C GLU A 191 9.43 4.53 -22.23
N LEU A 192 8.28 5.08 -21.85
CA LEU A 192 7.38 4.46 -20.89
C LEU A 192 6.18 3.76 -21.57
N PRO A 193 5.64 2.70 -20.98
CA PRO A 193 4.46 2.02 -21.49
C PRO A 193 3.15 2.80 -21.16
N ILE A 194 3.12 4.07 -21.59
CA ILE A 194 2.01 5.00 -21.38
C ILE A 194 1.61 5.65 -22.70
N ASP A 195 0.39 6.14 -22.78
CA ASP A 195 -0.12 6.92 -23.90
C ASP A 195 -0.66 8.27 -23.42
N PRO A 196 -0.56 9.37 -24.21
CA PRO A 196 -1.25 10.59 -23.86
C PRO A 196 -2.76 10.37 -23.87
N VAL A 197 -3.47 10.97 -22.93
CA VAL A 197 -4.93 11.10 -23.02
C VAL A 197 -5.22 12.18 -24.03
N VAL A 198 -6.01 11.89 -25.06
CA VAL A 198 -6.31 12.84 -26.13
C VAL A 198 -7.82 13.12 -26.24
N ASP A 199 -8.16 14.33 -26.70
CA ASP A 199 -9.52 14.73 -27.03
C ASP A 199 -9.95 14.21 -28.41
N ALA A 200 -11.15 14.57 -28.84
CA ALA A 200 -11.70 14.16 -30.13
C ALA A 200 -10.92 14.72 -31.34
N ASP A 201 -10.17 15.80 -31.16
CA ASP A 201 -9.36 16.44 -32.18
C ASP A 201 -7.90 15.91 -32.20
N GLY A 202 -7.56 14.98 -31.27
CA GLY A 202 -6.24 14.39 -31.13
C GLY A 202 -5.25 15.21 -30.31
N ASN A 203 -5.69 16.29 -29.64
CA ASN A 203 -4.83 17.07 -28.76
C ASN A 203 -4.72 16.41 -27.39
N GLN A 204 -3.52 16.45 -26.80
CA GLN A 204 -3.34 15.97 -25.44
C GLN A 204 -4.18 16.78 -24.45
N VAL A 205 -4.87 16.07 -23.57
CA VAL A 205 -5.72 16.65 -22.53
C VAL A 205 -4.86 17.23 -21.41
N HIS A 206 -5.19 18.45 -21.00
CA HIS A 206 -4.56 19.15 -19.89
C HIS A 206 -5.59 19.63 -18.89
N VAL A 207 -5.21 19.73 -17.63
CA VAL A 207 -5.92 20.45 -16.59
C VAL A 207 -4.98 21.48 -15.97
N SER A 208 -5.53 22.53 -15.34
CA SER A 208 -4.71 23.62 -14.81
C SER A 208 -5.04 23.89 -13.35
N LEU A 209 -4.03 24.31 -12.58
CA LEU A 209 -4.16 24.78 -11.20
C LEU A 209 -3.72 26.23 -11.10
N GLN A 210 -4.47 27.01 -10.31
CA GLN A 210 -4.09 28.38 -9.98
C GLN A 210 -3.23 28.37 -8.71
N PHE A 211 -1.94 28.66 -8.85
CA PHE A 211 -0.99 28.74 -7.76
C PHE A 211 -0.80 30.19 -7.26
N PRO A 212 -0.06 30.42 -6.16
CA PRO A 212 0.24 31.76 -5.67
C PRO A 212 0.85 32.69 -6.73
N ASP A 213 0.75 33.99 -6.52
CA ASP A 213 1.28 35.02 -7.41
C ASP A 213 0.65 35.01 -8.82
N ASP A 214 -0.64 34.62 -8.93
CA ASP A 214 -1.43 34.50 -10.16
C ASP A 214 -0.77 33.58 -11.22
N LYS A 215 0.03 32.63 -10.80
CA LYS A 215 0.67 31.65 -11.68
C LYS A 215 -0.23 30.46 -11.96
N THR A 216 -0.36 30.09 -13.21
CA THR A 216 -1.07 28.88 -13.64
C THR A 216 -0.07 27.76 -13.86
N VAL A 217 -0.39 26.57 -13.39
CA VAL A 217 0.35 25.32 -13.63
C VAL A 217 -0.50 24.41 -14.48
N ASP A 218 -0.04 24.15 -15.70
CA ASP A 218 -0.67 23.19 -16.62
C ASP A 218 -0.19 21.79 -16.31
N ILE A 219 -1.06 20.82 -16.40
CA ILE A 219 -0.83 19.40 -16.07
C ILE A 219 -1.30 18.56 -17.25
N ALA A 220 -0.39 17.86 -17.89
CA ALA A 220 -0.72 16.92 -18.96
C ALA A 220 -1.20 15.59 -18.36
N LEU A 221 -2.14 14.93 -19.05
CA LEU A 221 -2.67 13.64 -18.68
C LEU A 221 -2.04 12.55 -19.52
N TRP A 222 -1.45 11.56 -18.83
CA TRP A 222 -0.96 10.32 -19.41
C TRP A 222 -1.77 9.14 -18.86
N LYS A 223 -1.85 8.07 -19.64
CA LYS A 223 -2.55 6.83 -19.25
C LYS A 223 -1.65 5.63 -19.41
N ALA A 224 -1.47 4.88 -18.33
CA ALA A 224 -0.97 3.51 -18.35
C ALA A 224 -2.15 2.53 -18.30
N GLN A 225 -2.13 1.48 -19.12
CA GLN A 225 -3.20 0.49 -19.16
C GLN A 225 -2.80 -0.73 -18.32
N VAL A 226 -3.36 -0.86 -17.11
CA VAL A 226 -3.11 -1.97 -16.17
C VAL A 226 -4.16 -3.07 -16.40
N GLY A 227 -3.93 -3.92 -17.41
CA GLY A 227 -4.94 -4.87 -17.83
C GLY A 227 -6.23 -4.18 -18.30
N ARG A 228 -7.30 -4.28 -17.51
CA ARG A 228 -8.61 -3.63 -17.78
C ARG A 228 -8.71 -2.21 -17.24
N VAL A 229 -7.94 -1.87 -16.22
CA VAL A 229 -8.11 -0.62 -15.48
C VAL A 229 -7.10 0.43 -15.93
N PRO A 230 -7.53 1.68 -16.15
CA PRO A 230 -6.64 2.78 -16.48
C PRO A 230 -5.96 3.32 -15.21
N LEU A 231 -4.70 3.72 -15.34
CA LEU A 231 -3.95 4.51 -14.38
C LEU A 231 -3.62 5.84 -15.03
N LEU A 232 -4.21 6.93 -14.56
CA LEU A 232 -3.93 8.28 -14.99
C LEU A 232 -2.70 8.81 -14.25
N LEU A 233 -1.76 9.35 -14.98
CA LEU A 233 -0.52 9.92 -14.46
C LEU A 233 -0.45 11.39 -14.84
N LEU A 234 -0.27 12.24 -13.84
CA LEU A 234 -0.27 13.69 -13.94
C LEU A 234 1.16 14.19 -14.10
N ASP A 235 1.41 15.03 -15.12
CA ASP A 235 2.72 15.50 -15.50
C ASP A 235 2.76 17.04 -15.59
N THR A 236 3.63 17.67 -14.81
CA THR A 236 3.84 19.12 -14.84
C THR A 236 5.07 19.53 -15.64
N ASP A 237 5.89 18.59 -16.16
CA ASP A 237 7.09 18.90 -16.95
C ASP A 237 6.73 19.33 -18.37
N LEU A 238 5.99 20.43 -18.49
CA LEU A 238 5.54 21.00 -19.74
C LEU A 238 6.33 22.27 -20.09
N PRO A 239 6.67 22.52 -21.37
CA PRO A 239 7.34 23.74 -21.78
C PRO A 239 6.56 25.04 -21.50
N THR A 240 5.23 24.93 -21.34
CA THR A 240 4.35 26.07 -20.98
C THR A 240 4.50 26.49 -19.53
N ASN A 241 4.96 25.57 -18.66
CA ASN A 241 5.16 25.86 -17.25
C ASN A 241 6.51 26.53 -16.98
N PRO A 242 6.59 27.44 -15.99
CA PRO A 242 7.85 27.89 -15.43
C PRO A 242 8.69 26.74 -14.89
N GLU A 243 10.01 26.84 -14.92
CA GLU A 243 10.92 25.77 -14.49
C GLU A 243 10.65 25.27 -13.08
N GLU A 244 10.32 26.15 -12.15
CA GLU A 244 9.96 25.81 -10.76
C GLU A 244 8.71 24.92 -10.63
N PHE A 245 7.79 24.99 -11.60
CA PHE A 245 6.56 24.18 -11.62
C PHE A 245 6.71 22.92 -12.46
N ARG A 246 7.58 22.95 -13.47
CA ARG A 246 7.96 21.73 -14.19
C ARG A 246 8.58 20.69 -13.25
N ALA A 247 9.32 21.14 -12.25
CA ALA A 247 9.98 20.28 -11.27
C ALA A 247 9.02 19.66 -10.25
N ILE A 248 7.72 19.99 -10.20
CA ILE A 248 6.79 19.41 -9.20
C ILE A 248 6.72 17.90 -9.36
N THR A 249 6.69 17.38 -10.57
CA THR A 249 6.69 15.94 -10.87
C THR A 249 8.08 15.41 -11.24
N ASP A 250 9.16 15.95 -10.65
CA ASP A 250 10.51 15.48 -10.96
C ASP A 250 10.85 14.14 -10.25
N ARG A 251 10.66 14.06 -8.93
CA ARG A 251 11.10 12.93 -8.08
C ARG A 251 10.05 12.54 -7.06
N LEU A 252 9.88 11.25 -6.93
CA LEU A 252 9.07 10.67 -5.85
C LEU A 252 9.80 10.85 -4.50
N TYR A 253 9.12 11.45 -3.52
CA TYR A 253 9.66 11.76 -2.19
C TYR A 253 10.93 12.61 -2.21
N GLY A 254 11.16 13.37 -3.28
CA GLY A 254 12.24 14.34 -3.39
C GLY A 254 11.85 15.72 -2.85
N GLY A 255 12.84 16.62 -2.81
CA GLY A 255 12.61 18.02 -2.45
C GLY A 255 12.39 18.28 -0.96
N ASP A 256 11.88 19.47 -0.65
CA ASP A 256 11.55 19.93 0.69
C ASP A 256 10.03 19.86 0.96
N VAL A 257 9.62 20.38 2.10
CA VAL A 257 8.20 20.40 2.53
C VAL A 257 7.33 21.20 1.56
N GLU A 258 7.86 22.29 0.96
CA GLU A 258 7.14 23.08 -0.03
C GLU A 258 6.97 22.33 -1.36
N HIS A 259 7.97 21.58 -1.78
CA HIS A 259 7.85 20.69 -2.93
C HIS A 259 6.77 19.62 -2.70
N ARG A 260 6.71 19.08 -1.48
CA ARG A 260 5.75 18.05 -1.10
C ARG A 260 4.30 18.54 -1.16
N ILE A 261 3.98 19.71 -0.61
CA ILE A 261 2.60 20.23 -0.68
C ILE A 261 2.18 20.49 -2.13
N LYS A 262 3.10 20.95 -3.01
CA LYS A 262 2.79 21.12 -4.44
C LYS A 262 2.42 19.80 -5.10
N GLN A 263 3.15 18.73 -4.82
CA GLN A 263 2.84 17.39 -5.32
C GLN A 263 1.46 16.92 -4.86
N GLU A 264 1.12 17.12 -3.58
CA GLU A 264 -0.16 16.70 -3.02
C GLU A 264 -1.34 17.53 -3.57
N LEU A 265 -1.12 18.81 -3.86
CA LEU A 265 -2.12 19.65 -4.55
C LEU A 265 -2.34 19.20 -6.00
N VAL A 266 -1.26 18.88 -6.73
CA VAL A 266 -1.37 18.34 -8.09
C VAL A 266 -2.10 17.00 -8.06
N LEU A 267 -1.76 16.10 -7.12
CA LEU A 267 -2.43 14.82 -6.98
C LEU A 267 -3.90 14.98 -6.60
N GLY A 268 -4.21 15.77 -5.57
CA GLY A 268 -5.56 15.90 -5.04
C GLY A 268 -6.46 16.75 -5.92
N VAL A 269 -6.16 18.04 -6.06
CA VAL A 269 -6.98 18.98 -6.84
C VAL A 269 -6.87 18.66 -8.34
N GLY A 270 -5.64 18.54 -8.84
CA GLY A 270 -5.38 18.21 -10.25
C GLY A 270 -5.96 16.86 -10.63
N GLY A 271 -5.83 15.86 -9.76
CA GLY A 271 -6.33 14.51 -10.00
C GLY A 271 -7.85 14.42 -10.12
N VAL A 272 -8.61 15.17 -9.31
CA VAL A 272 -10.08 15.24 -9.45
C VAL A 272 -10.45 15.85 -10.80
N ARG A 273 -9.85 16.97 -11.19
CA ARG A 273 -10.09 17.58 -12.50
C ARG A 273 -9.71 16.63 -13.63
N ALA A 274 -8.58 15.94 -13.50
CA ALA A 274 -8.07 15.01 -14.49
C ALA A 274 -9.02 13.80 -14.71
N VAL A 275 -9.52 13.16 -13.66
CA VAL A 275 -10.42 12.01 -13.80
C VAL A 275 -11.78 12.42 -14.38
N GLN A 276 -12.27 13.60 -14.05
CA GLN A 276 -13.50 14.14 -14.64
C GLN A 276 -13.32 14.44 -16.13
N GLU A 277 -12.19 15.04 -16.50
CA GLU A 277 -11.87 15.33 -17.90
C GLU A 277 -11.64 14.04 -18.70
N TYR A 278 -10.96 13.05 -18.10
CA TYR A 278 -10.83 11.71 -18.68
C TYR A 278 -12.18 11.07 -18.94
N ALA A 279 -13.09 11.09 -17.96
CA ALA A 279 -14.45 10.59 -18.13
C ALA A 279 -15.21 11.29 -19.26
N ARG A 280 -15.07 12.62 -19.36
CA ARG A 280 -15.68 13.44 -20.40
C ARG A 280 -15.19 13.07 -21.82
N VAL A 281 -13.87 12.94 -22.01
CA VAL A 281 -13.30 12.68 -23.36
C VAL A 281 -13.44 11.22 -23.79
N THR A 282 -13.48 10.28 -22.85
CA THR A 282 -13.62 8.85 -23.15
C THR A 282 -15.07 8.35 -23.12
N GLY A 283 -16.00 9.14 -22.59
CA GLY A 283 -17.39 8.72 -22.38
C GLY A 283 -17.57 7.66 -21.29
N THR A 284 -16.56 7.45 -20.44
CA THR A 284 -16.65 6.55 -19.30
C THR A 284 -17.43 7.22 -18.15
N PRO A 285 -18.08 6.45 -17.25
CA PRO A 285 -18.75 7.03 -16.09
C PRO A 285 -17.78 7.83 -15.21
N ALA A 286 -18.22 9.00 -14.74
CA ALA A 286 -17.48 9.72 -13.70
C ALA A 286 -17.50 8.91 -12.39
N PRO A 287 -16.44 8.95 -11.57
CA PRO A 287 -16.39 8.20 -10.33
C PRO A 287 -17.44 8.62 -9.31
N ASP A 288 -18.11 7.64 -8.70
CA ASP A 288 -19.02 7.83 -7.57
C ASP A 288 -18.26 7.81 -6.24
N VAL A 289 -17.25 6.95 -6.14
CA VAL A 289 -16.46 6.71 -4.92
C VAL A 289 -15.03 7.22 -5.12
N PHE A 290 -14.52 7.93 -4.11
CA PHE A 290 -13.16 8.46 -4.10
C PHE A 290 -12.36 7.82 -2.97
N HIS A 291 -11.35 7.05 -3.31
CA HIS A 291 -10.47 6.40 -2.34
C HIS A 291 -9.16 7.17 -2.21
N MET A 292 -8.91 7.70 -1.03
CA MET A 292 -7.66 8.33 -0.63
C MET A 292 -6.73 7.29 -0.02
N ASN A 293 -5.71 6.86 -0.76
CA ASN A 293 -4.70 5.93 -0.30
C ASN A 293 -3.58 6.70 0.42
N GLU A 294 -3.77 6.94 1.70
CA GLU A 294 -2.98 7.79 2.61
C GLU A 294 -3.34 9.30 2.49
N GLY A 295 -2.83 10.10 3.45
CA GLY A 295 -3.07 11.52 3.56
C GLY A 295 -2.71 12.37 2.34
N HIS A 296 -1.74 11.92 1.55
CA HIS A 296 -1.28 12.59 0.32
C HIS A 296 -2.39 12.99 -0.67
N ALA A 297 -3.50 12.28 -0.65
CA ALA A 297 -4.64 12.51 -1.52
C ALA A 297 -5.73 13.41 -0.91
N GLY A 298 -5.53 13.93 0.31
CA GLY A 298 -6.54 14.66 1.08
C GLY A 298 -7.14 15.87 0.35
N PHE A 299 -6.37 16.58 -0.44
CA PHE A 299 -6.86 17.72 -1.23
C PHE A 299 -7.90 17.34 -2.31
N SER A 300 -8.07 16.07 -2.62
CA SER A 300 -9.13 15.62 -3.54
C SER A 300 -10.54 15.92 -3.03
N GLY A 301 -10.75 15.77 -1.71
CA GLY A 301 -12.02 16.13 -1.08
C GLY A 301 -12.28 17.64 -1.10
N ILE A 302 -11.23 18.46 -1.00
CA ILE A 302 -11.32 19.92 -1.03
C ILE A 302 -11.79 20.41 -2.41
N GLU A 303 -11.22 19.88 -3.50
CA GLU A 303 -11.68 20.21 -4.86
C GLU A 303 -13.15 19.85 -5.06
N ARG A 304 -13.57 18.68 -4.60
CA ARG A 304 -14.97 18.23 -4.72
C ARG A 304 -15.94 19.11 -3.92
N ILE A 305 -15.55 19.55 -2.71
CA ILE A 305 -16.34 20.53 -1.93
C ILE A 305 -16.47 21.83 -2.72
N GLY A 306 -15.37 22.35 -3.27
CA GLY A 306 -15.37 23.60 -4.05
C GLY A 306 -16.28 23.52 -5.26
N GLN A 307 -16.31 22.39 -5.98
CA GLN A 307 -17.20 22.17 -7.12
C GLN A 307 -18.67 22.21 -6.70
N LEU A 308 -19.06 21.58 -5.60
CA LEU A 308 -20.42 21.62 -5.06
C LEU A 308 -20.79 23.03 -4.59
N MET A 309 -19.89 23.76 -3.96
CA MET A 309 -20.11 25.16 -3.59
C MET A 309 -20.25 26.07 -4.81
N ALA A 310 -19.50 25.81 -5.88
CA ALA A 310 -19.64 26.53 -7.14
C ALA A 310 -21.01 26.26 -7.81
N ALA A 311 -21.60 25.08 -7.58
CA ALA A 311 -22.96 24.73 -7.98
C ALA A 311 -24.05 25.32 -7.07
N GLY A 312 -23.67 26.01 -5.97
CA GLY A 312 -24.59 26.73 -5.08
C GLY A 312 -24.84 26.11 -3.71
N GLU A 313 -24.14 25.01 -3.37
CA GLU A 313 -24.26 24.37 -2.06
C GLU A 313 -23.50 25.15 -0.96
N THR A 314 -23.92 24.97 0.29
CA THR A 314 -23.14 25.45 1.45
C THR A 314 -21.93 24.52 1.70
N PHE A 315 -20.94 25.01 2.42
CA PHE A 315 -19.77 24.20 2.79
C PHE A 315 -20.17 22.93 3.56
N GLU A 316 -21.10 23.03 4.50
CA GLU A 316 -21.61 21.92 5.31
C GLU A 316 -22.31 20.86 4.46
N THR A 317 -23.18 21.30 3.54
CA THR A 317 -23.86 20.39 2.60
C THR A 317 -22.84 19.68 1.69
N ALA A 318 -21.89 20.45 1.15
CA ALA A 318 -20.85 19.92 0.28
C ALA A 318 -19.94 18.92 1.03
N LEU A 319 -19.56 19.25 2.26
CA LEU A 319 -18.76 18.38 3.13
C LEU A 319 -19.50 17.07 3.40
N ALA A 320 -20.78 17.11 3.75
CA ALA A 320 -21.58 15.92 4.01
C ALA A 320 -21.66 15.02 2.76
N SER A 321 -21.86 15.60 1.58
CA SER A 321 -21.90 14.87 0.30
C SER A 321 -20.57 14.24 -0.04
N VAL A 322 -19.45 14.95 0.13
CA VAL A 322 -18.11 14.46 -0.15
C VAL A 322 -17.73 13.33 0.80
N ARG A 323 -18.01 13.49 2.10
CA ARG A 323 -17.72 12.46 3.10
C ARG A 323 -18.42 11.13 2.80
N ALA A 324 -19.69 11.18 2.44
CA ALA A 324 -20.51 9.99 2.17
C ALA A 324 -19.90 9.07 1.10
N SER A 325 -19.21 9.65 0.12
CA SER A 325 -18.61 8.96 -1.03
C SER A 325 -17.11 8.81 -0.97
N THR A 326 -16.47 9.08 0.17
CA THR A 326 -15.03 9.05 0.34
C THR A 326 -14.61 7.91 1.28
N VAL A 327 -13.59 7.17 0.85
CA VAL A 327 -12.88 6.13 1.61
C VAL A 327 -11.46 6.60 1.88
N PHE A 328 -10.97 6.44 3.11
CA PHE A 328 -9.61 6.77 3.51
C PHE A 328 -8.90 5.52 4.06
N THR A 329 -7.74 5.18 3.51
CA THR A 329 -6.89 4.12 4.03
C THR A 329 -5.60 4.71 4.57
N THR A 330 -5.30 4.48 5.87
CA THR A 330 -4.01 4.81 6.45
C THR A 330 -3.04 3.63 6.38
N HIS A 331 -1.79 3.92 6.02
CA HIS A 331 -0.69 2.96 5.99
C HIS A 331 0.41 3.28 7.01
N THR A 332 0.25 4.35 7.75
CA THR A 332 1.27 4.91 8.63
C THR A 332 0.95 4.57 10.09
N PRO A 333 1.75 3.69 10.74
CA PRO A 333 1.50 3.27 12.12
C PRO A 333 2.13 4.20 13.17
N VAL A 334 2.78 5.28 12.75
CA VAL A 334 3.50 6.21 13.65
C VAL A 334 3.25 7.66 13.25
N PRO A 335 3.00 8.57 14.23
CA PRO A 335 2.70 9.98 13.93
C PRO A 335 3.78 10.70 13.12
N ALA A 336 5.04 10.32 13.28
CA ALA A 336 6.18 10.93 12.57
C ALA A 336 6.20 10.66 11.06
N GLY A 337 5.44 9.66 10.57
CA GLY A 337 5.34 9.33 9.15
C GLY A 337 4.18 10.05 8.43
N ILE A 338 3.38 10.84 9.14
CA ILE A 338 2.25 11.59 8.57
C ILE A 338 2.77 12.93 8.06
N ASP A 339 2.39 13.32 6.85
CA ASP A 339 2.71 14.63 6.30
C ASP A 339 2.00 15.75 7.08
N ARG A 340 2.79 16.69 7.54
CA ARG A 340 2.35 17.89 8.27
C ARG A 340 3.00 19.12 7.67
N PHE A 341 2.18 20.06 7.26
CA PHE A 341 2.62 21.34 6.72
C PHE A 341 2.53 22.44 7.75
N ASP A 342 3.33 23.48 7.58
CA ASP A 342 3.09 24.74 8.27
C ASP A 342 1.76 25.34 7.79
N VAL A 343 0.93 25.84 8.71
CA VAL A 343 -0.37 26.42 8.38
C VAL A 343 -0.23 27.62 7.43
N GLN A 344 0.85 28.43 7.57
CA GLN A 344 1.08 29.56 6.65
C GLN A 344 1.43 29.07 5.24
N LEU A 345 2.14 27.94 5.12
CA LEU A 345 2.41 27.32 3.84
C LEU A 345 1.11 26.82 3.18
N ALA A 346 0.24 26.19 3.95
CA ALA A 346 -1.08 25.77 3.47
C ALA A 346 -1.94 26.96 3.02
N HIS A 347 -1.99 28.02 3.82
CA HIS A 347 -2.67 29.28 3.46
C HIS A 347 -2.13 29.87 2.14
N ARG A 348 -0.79 29.91 1.98
CA ARG A 348 -0.15 30.42 0.77
C ARG A 348 -0.57 29.62 -0.47
N TYR A 349 -0.55 28.29 -0.41
CA TYR A 349 -0.87 27.45 -1.58
C TYR A 349 -2.36 27.32 -1.85
N LEU A 350 -3.23 27.46 -0.85
CA LEU A 350 -4.66 27.66 -1.06
C LEU A 350 -4.96 29.03 -1.68
N ALA A 351 -3.94 29.90 -1.79
CA ALA A 351 -4.00 31.18 -2.48
C ALA A 351 -5.20 32.05 -2.02
N VAL A 352 -5.21 32.42 -0.74
CA VAL A 352 -6.30 33.20 -0.11
C VAL A 352 -6.47 34.55 -0.82
N ASP A 353 -7.68 34.86 -1.23
CA ASP A 353 -8.05 36.17 -1.79
C ASP A 353 -8.46 37.18 -0.69
N GLU A 354 -8.87 38.40 -1.11
CA GLU A 354 -9.31 39.45 -0.19
C GLU A 354 -10.61 39.17 0.58
N HIS A 355 -11.35 38.13 0.15
CA HIS A 355 -12.59 37.68 0.78
C HIS A 355 -12.37 36.45 1.69
N GLY A 356 -11.14 35.94 1.80
CA GLY A 356 -10.82 34.73 2.55
C GLY A 356 -11.15 33.42 1.80
N GLU A 357 -11.44 33.52 0.49
CA GLU A 357 -11.70 32.39 -0.38
C GLU A 357 -10.44 31.93 -1.09
N SER A 358 -10.38 30.67 -1.46
CA SER A 358 -9.27 30.09 -2.22
C SER A 358 -9.37 30.42 -3.71
N ARG A 359 -8.26 30.85 -4.30
CA ARG A 359 -8.13 30.97 -5.77
C ARG A 359 -7.83 29.65 -6.44
N LEU A 360 -7.19 28.73 -5.74
CA LEU A 360 -6.91 27.38 -6.21
C LEU A 360 -8.21 26.58 -6.40
N VAL A 361 -9.09 26.63 -5.39
CA VAL A 361 -10.42 26.01 -5.39
C VAL A 361 -11.46 27.12 -5.14
N PRO A 362 -12.03 27.70 -6.19
CA PRO A 362 -12.87 28.89 -6.06
C PRO A 362 -14.06 28.71 -5.10
N LYS A 363 -14.40 29.78 -4.40
CA LYS A 363 -15.48 29.91 -3.41
C LYS A 363 -15.30 29.13 -2.12
N ILE A 364 -14.23 28.38 -1.92
CA ILE A 364 -14.02 27.66 -0.68
C ILE A 364 -13.41 28.59 0.39
N PRO A 365 -13.99 28.70 1.60
CA PRO A 365 -13.39 29.48 2.66
C PRO A 365 -12.14 28.77 3.18
N VAL A 366 -10.98 29.42 3.09
CA VAL A 366 -9.69 28.80 3.43
C VAL A 366 -9.62 28.42 4.91
N ASP A 367 -10.15 29.23 5.81
CA ASP A 367 -10.17 28.91 7.25
C ASP A 367 -10.93 27.59 7.54
N ARG A 368 -11.96 27.26 6.75
CA ARG A 368 -12.68 26.00 6.88
C ARG A 368 -11.81 24.82 6.43
N VAL A 369 -11.03 24.99 5.37
CA VAL A 369 -10.05 23.97 4.91
C VAL A 369 -8.99 23.76 5.98
N ILE A 370 -8.43 24.84 6.53
CA ILE A 370 -7.43 24.76 7.60
C ILE A 370 -7.98 24.01 8.82
N ALA A 371 -9.24 24.28 9.19
CA ALA A 371 -9.89 23.56 10.30
C ALA A 371 -10.01 22.05 10.06
N LEU A 372 -10.17 21.59 8.81
CA LEU A 372 -10.20 20.17 8.49
C LEU A 372 -8.84 19.47 8.69
N GLY A 373 -7.73 20.17 8.50
CA GLY A 373 -6.38 19.67 8.78
C GLY A 373 -5.83 20.00 10.17
N ALA A 374 -6.61 20.66 11.04
CA ALA A 374 -6.13 21.09 12.34
C ALA A 374 -5.79 19.91 13.27
N GLU A 375 -4.71 20.08 14.05
CA GLU A 375 -4.32 19.22 15.17
C GLU A 375 -4.10 20.07 16.43
N ASP A 376 -3.62 19.47 17.54
CA ASP A 376 -3.41 20.18 18.81
C ASP A 376 -2.40 21.33 18.67
N ASP A 377 -1.41 21.19 17.80
CA ASP A 377 -0.50 22.28 17.41
C ASP A 377 -1.16 23.16 16.33
N PRO A 378 -1.62 24.39 16.66
CA PRO A 378 -2.31 25.25 15.70
C PRO A 378 -1.42 25.78 14.57
N SER A 379 -0.09 25.59 14.64
CA SER A 379 0.85 25.92 13.58
C SER A 379 0.94 24.84 12.49
N ARG A 380 0.29 23.68 12.69
CA ARG A 380 0.38 22.51 11.82
C ARG A 380 -0.92 22.20 11.10
N PHE A 381 -0.78 21.78 9.86
CA PHE A 381 -1.83 21.26 9.01
C PHE A 381 -1.52 19.79 8.71
N ASN A 382 -2.33 18.89 9.25
CA ASN A 382 -2.10 17.44 9.23
C ASN A 382 -2.93 16.78 8.13
N MET A 383 -2.27 16.13 7.17
CA MET A 383 -2.91 15.52 6.01
C MET A 383 -3.75 14.28 6.35
N ALA A 384 -3.38 13.52 7.39
CA ALA A 384 -4.21 12.39 7.82
C ALA A 384 -5.49 12.87 8.53
N HIS A 385 -5.42 13.96 9.32
CA HIS A 385 -6.60 14.58 9.91
C HIS A 385 -7.54 15.12 8.83
N LEU A 386 -6.99 15.77 7.80
CA LEU A 386 -7.74 16.19 6.62
C LEU A 386 -8.45 14.99 5.96
N GLY A 387 -7.73 13.93 5.67
CA GLY A 387 -8.27 12.72 5.04
C GLY A 387 -9.40 12.08 5.85
N LEU A 388 -9.21 11.91 7.16
CA LEU A 388 -10.21 11.33 8.07
C LEU A 388 -11.47 12.20 8.20
N ARG A 389 -11.31 13.53 8.27
CA ARG A 389 -12.46 14.45 8.33
C ARG A 389 -13.22 14.57 7.01
N LEU A 390 -12.58 14.23 5.89
CA LEU A 390 -13.18 14.18 4.56
C LEU A 390 -13.76 12.81 4.18
N ALA A 391 -13.52 11.78 4.96
CA ALA A 391 -14.01 10.43 4.71
C ALA A 391 -15.04 10.00 5.76
N GLN A 392 -16.08 9.30 5.32
CA GLN A 392 -17.02 8.63 6.22
C GLN A 392 -16.61 7.18 6.48
N SER A 393 -15.79 6.61 5.63
CA SER A 393 -15.25 5.26 5.76
C SER A 393 -13.74 5.33 5.85
N ALA A 394 -13.16 4.74 6.91
CA ALA A 394 -11.72 4.68 7.08
C ALA A 394 -11.26 3.29 7.55
N ASN A 395 -10.06 2.88 7.12
CA ASN A 395 -9.48 1.61 7.53
C ASN A 395 -7.96 1.65 7.69
N GLY A 396 -7.45 0.82 8.60
CA GLY A 396 -6.06 0.39 8.64
C GLY A 396 -5.84 -0.86 7.78
N VAL A 397 -4.59 -1.29 7.65
CA VAL A 397 -4.16 -2.32 6.67
C VAL A 397 -3.74 -3.66 7.28
N ALA A 398 -4.02 -3.87 8.55
CA ALA A 398 -4.00 -5.12 9.30
C ALA A 398 -4.87 -4.94 10.54
N LYS A 399 -5.30 -6.02 11.22
CA LYS A 399 -6.13 -5.90 12.41
C LYS A 399 -5.45 -5.11 13.52
N LEU A 400 -4.19 -5.45 13.82
CA LEU A 400 -3.39 -4.71 14.80
C LEU A 400 -3.22 -3.23 14.38
N HIS A 401 -2.99 -2.97 13.10
CA HIS A 401 -2.88 -1.59 12.61
C HIS A 401 -4.19 -0.81 12.74
N GLY A 402 -5.34 -1.46 12.61
CA GLY A 402 -6.64 -0.86 12.92
C GLY A 402 -6.73 -0.41 14.38
N VAL A 403 -6.26 -1.24 15.33
CA VAL A 403 -6.18 -0.87 16.74
C VAL A 403 -5.25 0.33 16.96
N VAL A 404 -4.03 0.27 16.42
CA VAL A 404 -3.04 1.37 16.50
C VAL A 404 -3.59 2.67 15.91
N SER A 405 -4.29 2.58 14.77
CA SER A 405 -4.87 3.76 14.11
C SER A 405 -5.99 4.39 14.93
N ARG A 406 -6.85 3.57 15.55
CA ARG A 406 -7.90 4.10 16.45
C ARG A 406 -7.30 4.86 17.64
N GLU A 407 -6.28 4.30 18.28
CA GLU A 407 -5.55 5.00 19.36
C GLU A 407 -4.88 6.28 18.87
N MET A 408 -4.20 6.23 17.72
CA MET A 408 -3.46 7.37 17.18
C MET A 408 -4.39 8.54 16.81
N PHE A 409 -5.59 8.25 16.34
CA PHE A 409 -6.56 9.25 15.89
C PHE A 409 -7.73 9.48 16.87
N LYS A 410 -7.67 8.90 18.09
CA LYS A 410 -8.71 9.09 19.13
C LYS A 410 -9.02 10.57 19.38
N GLY A 411 -8.02 11.45 19.33
CA GLY A 411 -8.20 12.89 19.52
C GLY A 411 -9.17 13.57 18.53
N LEU A 412 -9.43 12.95 17.35
CA LEU A 412 -10.41 13.44 16.39
C LEU A 412 -11.87 13.13 16.81
N TYR A 413 -12.06 12.22 17.76
CA TYR A 413 -13.35 11.69 18.19
C TYR A 413 -13.53 11.89 19.70
N PRO A 414 -13.64 13.15 20.17
CA PRO A 414 -13.69 13.45 21.58
C PRO A 414 -14.88 12.77 22.26
N ASN A 415 -14.69 12.36 23.52
CA ASN A 415 -15.69 11.66 24.36
C ASN A 415 -16.00 10.20 23.94
N PHE A 416 -15.25 9.63 23.02
CA PHE A 416 -15.36 8.22 22.64
C PHE A 416 -14.06 7.48 22.97
N GLU A 417 -14.17 6.19 23.30
CA GLU A 417 -13.01 5.35 23.54
C GLU A 417 -12.37 4.92 22.21
N ALA A 418 -11.12 4.44 22.25
CA ALA A 418 -10.36 4.10 21.03
C ALA A 418 -11.05 3.00 20.21
N ASP A 419 -11.68 2.02 20.84
CA ASP A 419 -12.41 0.95 20.17
C ASP A 419 -13.69 1.41 19.46
N GLU A 420 -14.21 2.61 19.82
CA GLU A 420 -15.37 3.25 19.21
C GLU A 420 -15.02 4.18 18.04
N VAL A 421 -13.72 4.49 17.84
CA VAL A 421 -13.26 5.30 16.70
C VAL A 421 -13.60 4.57 15.40
N PRO A 422 -14.29 5.22 14.43
CA PRO A 422 -14.82 4.56 13.24
C PRO A 422 -13.73 4.26 12.17
N ILE A 423 -12.64 3.63 12.59
CA ILE A 423 -11.58 3.12 11.73
C ILE A 423 -11.60 1.59 11.79
N THR A 424 -11.95 0.96 10.68
CA THR A 424 -11.95 -0.50 10.53
C THR A 424 -10.58 -1.01 10.10
N SER A 425 -10.47 -2.27 9.70
CA SER A 425 -9.25 -2.81 9.11
C SER A 425 -9.56 -3.75 7.97
N ILE A 426 -8.80 -3.64 6.87
CA ILE A 426 -8.76 -4.62 5.80
C ILE A 426 -7.29 -5.03 5.66
N THR A 427 -6.98 -6.28 6.03
CA THR A 427 -5.62 -6.78 5.97
C THR A 427 -5.12 -6.78 4.54
N ASN A 428 -3.94 -6.25 4.31
CA ASN A 428 -3.32 -6.20 2.99
C ASN A 428 -3.21 -7.60 2.36
N GLY A 429 -3.03 -7.62 1.06
CA GLY A 429 -2.74 -8.80 0.27
C GLY A 429 -1.75 -8.50 -0.84
N VAL A 430 -1.27 -9.55 -1.51
CA VAL A 430 -0.35 -9.44 -2.63
C VAL A 430 -0.93 -10.13 -3.86
N HIS A 431 -0.61 -9.61 -5.06
CA HIS A 431 -1.14 -10.14 -6.31
C HIS A 431 -0.45 -11.47 -6.66
N ILE A 432 -1.18 -12.59 -6.51
CA ILE A 432 -0.63 -13.94 -6.66
C ILE A 432 0.08 -14.13 -8.01
N PRO A 433 -0.50 -13.79 -9.18
CA PRO A 433 0.16 -14.00 -10.46
C PRO A 433 1.49 -13.22 -10.61
N THR A 434 1.63 -12.07 -10.00
CA THR A 434 2.88 -11.28 -10.00
C THR A 434 3.94 -11.94 -9.12
N TRP A 435 3.59 -12.27 -7.88
CA TRP A 435 4.58 -12.65 -6.87
C TRP A 435 4.92 -14.13 -6.82
N THR A 436 4.19 -14.98 -7.56
CA THR A 436 4.51 -16.40 -7.68
C THR A 436 5.44 -16.63 -8.86
N ARG A 437 6.61 -17.20 -8.61
CA ARG A 437 7.58 -17.54 -9.66
C ARG A 437 7.05 -18.62 -10.60
N PRO A 438 7.46 -18.63 -11.87
CA PRO A 438 6.99 -19.59 -12.85
C PRO A 438 7.11 -21.06 -12.41
N ALA A 439 8.19 -21.43 -11.73
CA ALA A 439 8.40 -22.79 -11.22
C ALA A 439 7.37 -23.19 -10.14
N MET A 440 6.86 -22.23 -9.33
CA MET A 440 5.90 -22.48 -8.26
C MET A 440 4.44 -22.41 -8.75
N LYS A 441 4.14 -21.67 -9.84
CA LYS A 441 2.76 -21.49 -10.36
C LYS A 441 1.99 -22.80 -10.54
N PRO A 442 2.56 -23.88 -11.15
CA PRO A 442 1.85 -25.15 -11.29
C PRO A 442 1.47 -25.79 -9.94
N ALA A 443 2.35 -25.69 -8.95
CA ALA A 443 2.10 -26.23 -7.62
C ALA A 443 0.94 -25.49 -6.93
N ILE A 444 0.93 -24.15 -6.98
CA ILE A 444 -0.16 -23.34 -6.44
C ILE A 444 -1.48 -23.62 -7.16
N LEU A 445 -1.50 -23.72 -8.48
CA LEU A 445 -2.70 -24.09 -9.24
C LEU A 445 -3.24 -25.46 -8.83
N ALA A 446 -2.37 -26.43 -8.61
CA ALA A 446 -2.76 -27.74 -8.14
C ALA A 446 -3.35 -27.70 -6.72
N MET A 447 -2.69 -27.00 -5.78
CA MET A 447 -3.15 -26.86 -4.39
C MET A 447 -4.46 -26.07 -4.29
N SER A 448 -4.67 -25.08 -5.13
CA SER A 448 -5.90 -24.27 -5.16
C SER A 448 -7.09 -25.02 -5.73
N GLY A 449 -6.87 -26.12 -6.47
CA GLY A 449 -7.92 -26.81 -7.21
C GLY A 449 -8.49 -25.97 -8.36
N ASN A 450 -7.82 -24.88 -8.73
CA ASN A 450 -8.28 -23.90 -9.73
C ASN A 450 -7.21 -23.74 -10.82
N ARG A 451 -7.66 -23.49 -12.05
CA ARG A 451 -6.76 -23.28 -13.18
C ARG A 451 -6.36 -21.82 -13.39
N ASP A 452 -7.06 -20.90 -12.73
CA ASP A 452 -6.82 -19.46 -12.83
C ASP A 452 -6.50 -18.90 -11.44
N LEU A 453 -5.24 -18.53 -11.22
CA LEU A 453 -4.75 -17.97 -9.96
C LEU A 453 -5.37 -16.60 -9.64
N SER A 454 -5.82 -15.88 -10.66
CA SER A 454 -6.47 -14.58 -10.47
C SER A 454 -7.86 -14.69 -9.84
N THR A 455 -8.45 -15.89 -9.84
CA THR A 455 -9.79 -16.15 -9.31
C THR A 455 -9.82 -17.16 -8.15
N ALA A 456 -8.65 -17.60 -7.67
CA ALA A 456 -8.52 -18.62 -6.64
C ALA A 456 -8.99 -18.13 -5.26
N ALA A 457 -10.28 -18.30 -4.96
CA ALA A 457 -10.87 -17.89 -3.68
C ALA A 457 -10.63 -18.88 -2.53
N ARG A 458 -10.35 -20.17 -2.84
CA ARG A 458 -10.12 -21.23 -1.84
C ARG A 458 -9.12 -22.23 -2.37
N TRP A 459 -8.24 -22.73 -1.51
CA TRP A 459 -7.26 -23.75 -1.82
C TRP A 459 -7.63 -25.03 -1.05
N THR A 460 -8.26 -25.93 -1.78
CA THR A 460 -8.89 -27.14 -1.18
C THR A 460 -8.04 -28.40 -1.32
N GLU A 461 -7.00 -28.35 -2.19
CA GLU A 461 -6.24 -29.52 -2.59
C GLU A 461 -4.79 -29.46 -2.08
N ALA A 462 -4.60 -29.15 -0.77
CA ALA A 462 -3.29 -28.95 -0.17
C ALA A 462 -2.29 -30.09 -0.47
N ASN A 463 -2.78 -31.34 -0.58
CA ASN A 463 -1.96 -32.52 -0.83
C ASN A 463 -1.80 -32.87 -2.32
N ALA A 464 -2.25 -32.01 -3.23
CA ALA A 464 -2.10 -32.25 -4.68
C ALA A 464 -0.65 -32.24 -5.15
N VAL A 465 0.26 -31.65 -4.35
CA VAL A 465 1.71 -31.60 -4.64
C VAL A 465 2.47 -32.36 -3.57
N GLY A 466 3.28 -33.33 -4.01
CA GLY A 466 4.12 -34.12 -3.11
C GLY A 466 5.32 -33.32 -2.56
N THR A 467 5.85 -33.74 -1.42
CA THR A 467 7.02 -33.11 -0.78
C THR A 467 8.27 -33.16 -1.67
N ASP A 468 8.49 -34.24 -2.43
CA ASP A 468 9.62 -34.34 -3.38
C ASP A 468 9.57 -33.27 -4.46
N GLU A 469 8.39 -32.99 -5.00
CA GLU A 469 8.21 -31.94 -6.02
C GLU A 469 8.35 -30.54 -5.42
N LEU A 470 7.78 -30.29 -4.23
CA LEU A 470 8.00 -29.03 -3.52
C LEU A 470 9.49 -28.78 -3.22
N TRP A 471 10.21 -29.84 -2.82
CA TRP A 471 11.65 -29.73 -2.56
C TRP A 471 12.44 -29.43 -3.83
N ARG A 472 12.11 -30.08 -4.93
CA ARG A 472 12.72 -29.79 -6.23
C ARG A 472 12.51 -28.33 -6.63
N ILE A 473 11.27 -27.81 -6.50
CA ILE A 473 10.95 -26.41 -6.82
C ILE A 473 11.71 -25.46 -5.90
N ARG A 474 11.77 -25.75 -4.60
CA ARG A 474 12.50 -24.90 -3.64
C ARG A 474 14.00 -24.83 -3.94
N ASN A 475 14.60 -25.95 -4.33
CA ASN A 475 16.01 -26.00 -4.73
C ASN A 475 16.27 -25.22 -6.02
N GLU A 476 15.38 -25.31 -7.02
CA GLU A 476 15.45 -24.52 -8.25
C GLU A 476 15.41 -23.01 -7.93
N LEU A 477 14.43 -22.55 -7.13
CA LEU A 477 14.28 -21.14 -6.76
C LEU A 477 15.48 -20.61 -5.95
N ARG A 478 16.06 -21.43 -5.07
CA ARG A 478 17.26 -21.06 -4.32
C ARG A 478 18.46 -20.97 -5.25
N GLY A 479 18.58 -21.86 -6.22
CA GLY A 479 19.60 -21.81 -7.27
C GLY A 479 19.54 -20.52 -8.08
N ASP A 480 18.33 -20.13 -8.53
CA ASP A 480 18.09 -18.87 -9.26
C ASP A 480 18.53 -17.65 -8.43
N LEU A 481 18.20 -17.63 -7.13
CA LEU A 481 18.63 -16.55 -6.22
C LEU A 481 20.14 -16.49 -6.10
N VAL A 482 20.81 -17.64 -5.89
CA VAL A 482 22.28 -17.71 -5.76
C VAL A 482 22.96 -17.18 -7.03
N GLU A 483 22.49 -17.60 -8.20
CA GLU A 483 23.04 -17.15 -9.48
C GLU A 483 22.83 -15.64 -9.68
N ALA A 484 21.64 -15.13 -9.40
CA ALA A 484 21.36 -13.71 -9.49
C ALA A 484 22.16 -12.88 -8.49
N ALA A 485 22.36 -13.39 -7.26
CA ALA A 485 23.18 -12.74 -6.25
C ALA A 485 24.64 -12.64 -6.69
N ARG A 486 25.19 -13.70 -7.26
CA ARG A 486 26.55 -13.70 -7.82
C ARG A 486 26.73 -12.64 -8.90
N ARG A 487 25.80 -12.56 -9.85
CA ARG A 487 25.82 -11.51 -10.88
C ARG A 487 25.75 -10.11 -10.26
N SER A 488 24.78 -9.87 -9.39
CA SER A 488 24.57 -8.56 -8.75
C SER A 488 25.79 -8.09 -7.95
N VAL A 489 26.42 -9.00 -7.19
CA VAL A 489 27.63 -8.69 -6.42
C VAL A 489 28.82 -8.42 -7.36
N HIS A 490 29.01 -9.22 -8.38
CA HIS A 490 30.04 -9.02 -9.40
C HIS A 490 29.93 -7.64 -10.03
N ASP A 491 28.75 -7.29 -10.56
CA ASP A 491 28.51 -6.03 -11.25
C ASP A 491 28.65 -4.82 -10.30
N SER A 492 28.19 -4.97 -9.08
CA SER A 492 28.39 -3.96 -8.02
C SER A 492 29.87 -3.70 -7.73
N TRP A 493 30.72 -4.73 -7.66
CA TRP A 493 32.15 -4.57 -7.44
C TRP A 493 32.87 -3.99 -8.65
N ILE A 494 32.49 -4.37 -9.88
CA ILE A 494 32.98 -3.72 -11.10
C ILE A 494 32.63 -2.23 -11.09
N ALA A 495 31.39 -1.87 -10.73
CA ALA A 495 30.96 -0.47 -10.63
C ALA A 495 31.76 0.33 -9.56
N ARG A 496 32.23 -0.34 -8.50
CA ARG A 496 33.13 0.25 -7.48
C ARG A 496 34.58 0.36 -7.95
N GLY A 497 34.89 -0.08 -9.19
CA GLY A 497 36.22 -0.01 -9.78
C GLY A 497 37.13 -1.20 -9.47
N ALA A 498 36.59 -2.34 -9.05
CA ALA A 498 37.34 -3.60 -9.01
C ALA A 498 37.59 -4.13 -10.41
N GLN A 499 38.67 -4.88 -10.57
CA GLN A 499 38.95 -5.60 -11.82
C GLN A 499 38.38 -7.00 -11.74
N ASP A 500 37.94 -7.55 -12.85
CA ASP A 500 37.37 -8.91 -12.93
C ASP A 500 38.30 -9.98 -12.30
N ALA A 501 39.61 -9.84 -12.49
CA ALA A 501 40.63 -10.74 -11.91
C ALA A 501 40.63 -10.76 -10.37
N GLU A 502 40.10 -9.70 -9.70
CA GLU A 502 40.01 -9.59 -8.25
C GLU A 502 38.73 -10.24 -7.69
N LEU A 503 37.81 -10.62 -8.56
CA LEU A 503 36.46 -11.05 -8.19
C LEU A 503 36.25 -12.57 -8.28
N SER A 504 37.34 -13.37 -8.31
CA SER A 504 37.22 -14.84 -8.35
C SER A 504 36.39 -15.43 -7.19
N TRP A 505 36.43 -14.81 -6.01
CA TRP A 505 35.69 -15.20 -4.82
C TRP A 505 34.15 -15.07 -4.97
N VAL A 506 33.67 -14.22 -5.90
CA VAL A 506 32.23 -14.02 -6.13
C VAL A 506 31.55 -15.32 -6.63
N ARG A 507 32.32 -16.23 -7.24
CA ARG A 507 31.80 -17.52 -7.68
C ARG A 507 31.44 -18.45 -6.54
N ASP A 508 32.04 -18.21 -5.36
CA ASP A 508 31.89 -19.04 -4.18
C ASP A 508 30.92 -18.47 -3.14
N ILE A 509 30.36 -17.24 -3.40
CA ILE A 509 29.33 -16.69 -2.50
C ILE A 509 28.05 -17.48 -2.62
N LEU A 510 27.46 -17.74 -1.50
CA LEU A 510 26.23 -18.51 -1.33
C LEU A 510 26.31 -19.93 -1.94
N ASP A 511 25.59 -20.83 -1.36
CA ASP A 511 25.53 -22.22 -1.76
C ASP A 511 24.05 -22.63 -1.88
N PRO A 512 23.57 -23.15 -3.03
CA PRO A 512 22.18 -23.54 -3.19
C PRO A 512 21.71 -24.68 -2.30
N GLU A 513 22.63 -25.41 -1.63
CA GLU A 513 22.28 -26.47 -0.68
C GLU A 513 22.13 -25.98 0.77
N ARG A 514 22.48 -24.73 1.06
CA ARG A 514 22.43 -24.15 2.40
C ARG A 514 21.11 -23.47 2.72
N LEU A 515 20.72 -23.56 4.01
CA LEU A 515 19.57 -22.80 4.53
C LEU A 515 19.76 -21.30 4.30
N THR A 516 18.88 -20.69 3.54
CA THR A 516 18.96 -19.29 3.11
C THR A 516 17.94 -18.42 3.83
N VAL A 517 18.40 -17.46 4.62
CA VAL A 517 17.58 -16.45 5.29
C VAL A 517 17.56 -15.19 4.45
N GLY A 518 16.39 -14.79 4.00
CA GLY A 518 16.18 -13.53 3.26
C GLY A 518 15.74 -12.40 4.18
N PHE A 519 16.30 -11.22 3.95
CA PHE A 519 15.91 -9.99 4.65
C PHE A 519 15.99 -8.81 3.68
N ALA A 520 14.84 -8.24 3.30
CA ALA A 520 14.85 -7.10 2.39
C ALA A 520 13.75 -6.08 2.73
N ARG A 521 14.14 -4.81 2.87
CA ARG A 521 13.22 -3.74 3.23
C ARG A 521 13.82 -2.34 3.01
N ARG A 522 12.94 -1.34 2.91
CA ARG A 522 13.36 0.05 3.07
C ARG A 522 13.99 0.22 4.48
N VAL A 523 15.19 0.79 4.54
CA VAL A 523 15.90 0.99 5.81
C VAL A 523 15.25 2.14 6.57
N SER A 524 14.70 1.81 7.74
CA SER A 524 14.19 2.78 8.72
C SER A 524 14.44 2.21 10.12
N THR A 525 14.53 3.08 11.11
CA THR A 525 14.95 2.72 12.47
C THR A 525 14.09 1.63 13.11
N TYR A 526 12.77 1.72 12.96
CA TYR A 526 11.85 0.74 13.56
C TYR A 526 11.94 -0.66 12.93
N LYS A 527 12.46 -0.76 11.70
CA LYS A 527 12.65 -2.04 10.99
C LYS A 527 13.89 -2.79 11.43
N ARG A 528 14.76 -2.15 12.19
CA ARG A 528 15.92 -2.72 12.90
C ARG A 528 16.80 -3.61 12.03
N LEU A 529 17.29 -3.06 10.90
CA LEU A 529 18.17 -3.76 9.96
C LEU A 529 19.34 -4.49 10.65
N THR A 530 19.90 -3.90 11.70
CA THR A 530 21.07 -4.40 12.42
C THR A 530 20.71 -5.18 13.69
N LEU A 531 19.44 -5.56 13.95
CA LEU A 531 19.08 -6.38 15.12
C LEU A 531 19.87 -7.70 15.14
N MET A 532 20.08 -8.30 13.99
CA MET A 532 20.87 -9.52 13.82
C MET A 532 22.37 -9.35 14.09
N LEU A 533 22.87 -8.12 14.27
CA LEU A 533 24.28 -7.82 14.62
C LEU A 533 24.47 -7.52 16.10
N GLN A 534 23.44 -7.60 16.96
CA GLN A 534 23.53 -7.30 18.40
C GLN A 534 24.55 -8.22 19.12
N ASP A 535 24.74 -9.45 18.64
CA ASP A 535 25.81 -10.38 19.03
C ASP A 535 26.48 -10.88 17.75
N ALA A 536 27.36 -10.03 17.22
CA ALA A 536 28.09 -10.28 15.97
C ALA A 536 28.94 -11.57 16.03
N ASP A 537 29.54 -11.88 17.20
CA ASP A 537 30.31 -13.10 17.38
C ASP A 537 29.44 -14.36 17.35
N ARG A 538 28.24 -14.30 17.93
CA ARG A 538 27.27 -15.41 17.85
C ARG A 538 26.79 -15.61 16.42
N LEU A 539 26.42 -14.54 15.74
CA LEU A 539 26.02 -14.63 14.33
C LEU A 539 27.15 -15.22 13.46
N ALA A 540 28.39 -14.76 13.66
CA ALA A 540 29.53 -15.31 12.92
C ALA A 540 29.69 -16.82 13.16
N ARG A 541 29.52 -17.31 14.38
CA ARG A 541 29.56 -18.75 14.70
C ARG A 541 28.44 -19.53 14.03
N ILE A 542 27.22 -18.97 13.98
CA ILE A 542 26.08 -19.57 13.26
C ILE A 542 26.41 -19.70 11.77
N LEU A 543 26.91 -18.63 11.17
CA LEU A 543 27.28 -18.60 9.76
C LEU A 543 28.43 -19.57 9.42
N GLN A 544 29.40 -19.74 10.34
CA GLN A 544 30.57 -20.61 10.16
C GLN A 544 30.29 -22.07 10.54
N ASN A 545 29.09 -22.40 11.01
CA ASN A 545 28.74 -23.77 11.35
C ASN A 545 28.74 -24.66 10.08
N GLU A 546 29.55 -25.71 10.08
CA GLU A 546 29.68 -26.63 8.93
C GLU A 546 28.66 -27.78 8.98
N ASP A 547 28.12 -28.13 10.17
CA ASP A 547 27.16 -29.22 10.31
C ASP A 547 25.76 -28.78 9.86
N ARG A 548 25.39 -27.51 10.12
CA ARG A 548 24.10 -26.92 9.78
C ARG A 548 24.32 -25.49 9.28
N PRO A 549 24.90 -25.34 8.07
CA PRO A 549 25.31 -24.04 7.57
C PRO A 549 24.12 -23.14 7.26
N VAL A 550 24.19 -21.88 7.70
CA VAL A 550 23.20 -20.85 7.43
C VAL A 550 23.84 -19.75 6.60
N GLN A 551 23.09 -19.18 5.69
CA GLN A 551 23.51 -18.00 4.92
C GLN A 551 22.41 -16.95 4.88
N PHE A 552 22.81 -15.69 4.76
CA PHE A 552 21.91 -14.54 4.68
C PHE A 552 22.05 -13.82 3.36
N VAL A 553 20.90 -13.46 2.77
CA VAL A 553 20.85 -12.56 1.62
C VAL A 553 20.01 -11.34 2.02
N ILE A 554 20.65 -10.17 1.99
CA ILE A 554 20.10 -8.93 2.51
C ILE A 554 20.02 -7.91 1.39
N ALA A 555 18.93 -7.15 1.33
CA ALA A 555 18.80 -6.03 0.41
C ALA A 555 18.03 -4.87 1.08
N GLY A 556 18.24 -3.66 0.58
CA GLY A 556 17.51 -2.50 1.08
C GLY A 556 18.06 -1.17 0.61
N LYS A 557 17.21 -0.17 0.65
CA LYS A 557 17.55 1.24 0.34
C LYS A 557 17.20 2.12 1.53
N ALA A 558 18.10 3.00 1.92
CA ALA A 558 17.82 4.10 2.83
C ALA A 558 17.28 5.30 2.05
N HIS A 559 16.38 6.09 2.64
CA HIS A 559 15.97 7.34 2.02
C HIS A 559 17.19 8.25 1.80
N PRO A 560 17.30 8.99 0.70
CA PRO A 560 18.48 9.84 0.41
C PRO A 560 18.85 10.80 1.54
N ALA A 561 17.89 11.34 2.26
CA ALA A 561 18.09 12.23 3.42
C ALA A 561 18.32 11.49 4.76
N ASP A 562 18.12 10.15 4.82
CA ASP A 562 18.28 9.37 6.05
C ASP A 562 19.72 8.89 6.23
N MET A 563 20.54 9.75 6.83
CA MET A 563 21.96 9.45 7.10
C MET A 563 22.11 8.29 8.10
N GLY A 564 21.19 8.16 9.07
CA GLY A 564 21.19 7.05 10.02
C GLY A 564 20.92 5.71 9.33
N GLY A 565 19.92 5.67 8.44
CA GLY A 565 19.63 4.49 7.64
C GLY A 565 20.80 4.08 6.73
N LYS A 566 21.48 5.03 6.10
CA LYS A 566 22.72 4.76 5.32
C LYS A 566 23.84 4.18 6.16
N GLN A 567 23.97 4.64 7.41
CA GLN A 567 24.96 4.12 8.34
C GLN A 567 24.66 2.66 8.74
N LEU A 568 23.40 2.34 9.07
CA LEU A 568 22.96 0.97 9.36
C LEU A 568 23.23 0.02 8.18
N LEU A 569 23.02 0.51 6.96
CA LEU A 569 23.32 -0.26 5.76
C LEU A 569 24.83 -0.52 5.62
N GLN A 570 25.66 0.50 5.87
CA GLN A 570 27.11 0.36 5.84
C GLN A 570 27.61 -0.65 6.90
N GLU A 571 27.01 -0.68 8.10
CA GLU A 571 27.32 -1.65 9.15
C GLU A 571 27.09 -3.09 8.66
N ILE A 572 25.98 -3.36 7.99
CA ILE A 572 25.67 -4.67 7.39
C ILE A 572 26.75 -5.07 6.36
N VAL A 573 27.12 -4.15 5.47
CA VAL A 573 28.12 -4.44 4.43
C VAL A 573 29.51 -4.72 5.05
N ARG A 574 29.91 -3.95 6.06
CA ARG A 574 31.19 -4.12 6.74
C ARG A 574 31.29 -5.40 7.57
N PHE A 575 30.19 -5.78 8.24
CA PHE A 575 30.20 -7.00 9.06
C PHE A 575 30.64 -8.23 8.26
N ALA A 576 30.21 -8.37 7.01
CA ALA A 576 30.58 -9.51 6.17
C ALA A 576 32.11 -9.65 5.98
N ASP A 577 32.79 -8.51 5.84
CA ASP A 577 34.23 -8.45 5.67
C ASP A 577 34.98 -8.65 6.99
N GLU A 578 34.54 -7.95 8.06
CA GLU A 578 35.17 -7.96 9.38
C GLU A 578 35.06 -9.33 10.06
N ALA A 579 33.94 -10.01 9.90
CA ALA A 579 33.73 -11.37 10.47
C ALA A 579 34.27 -12.49 9.57
N GLY A 580 34.76 -12.19 8.37
CA GLY A 580 35.26 -13.19 7.42
C GLY A 580 34.19 -14.13 6.90
N VAL A 581 32.94 -13.65 6.73
CA VAL A 581 31.76 -14.45 6.32
C VAL A 581 31.14 -13.94 5.01
N ARG A 582 31.93 -13.26 4.20
CA ARG A 582 31.50 -12.66 2.92
C ARG A 582 30.84 -13.65 1.96
N ASP A 583 31.19 -14.94 2.06
CA ASP A 583 30.62 -16.00 1.26
C ASP A 583 29.21 -16.43 1.72
N ARG A 584 28.81 -16.08 2.95
CA ARG A 584 27.56 -16.52 3.61
C ARG A 584 26.65 -15.40 4.10
N PHE A 585 27.14 -14.15 4.04
CA PHE A 585 26.41 -12.95 4.45
C PHE A 585 26.52 -11.90 3.36
N VAL A 586 25.53 -11.85 2.47
CA VAL A 586 25.58 -11.13 1.20
C VAL A 586 24.57 -10.00 1.16
N PHE A 587 25.03 -8.78 0.87
CA PHE A 587 24.18 -7.64 0.60
C PHE A 587 24.03 -7.43 -0.90
N LEU A 588 22.76 -7.37 -1.39
CA LEU A 588 22.42 -7.07 -2.78
C LEU A 588 22.04 -5.58 -2.89
N PRO A 589 22.80 -4.78 -3.64
CA PRO A 589 22.46 -3.39 -3.89
C PRO A 589 21.28 -3.24 -4.86
N ASP A 590 20.73 -2.04 -4.89
CA ASP A 590 19.64 -1.62 -5.78
C ASP A 590 18.33 -2.41 -5.65
N TYR A 591 17.92 -2.66 -4.42
CA TYR A 591 16.65 -3.32 -4.14
C TYR A 591 15.48 -2.70 -4.91
N ASN A 592 14.84 -3.49 -5.76
CA ASN A 592 13.71 -3.13 -6.63
C ASN A 592 12.75 -4.33 -6.73
N VAL A 593 11.70 -4.24 -7.56
CA VAL A 593 10.69 -5.31 -7.72
C VAL A 593 11.34 -6.62 -8.19
N THR A 594 12.24 -6.57 -9.16
CA THR A 594 12.91 -7.76 -9.71
C THR A 594 13.76 -8.48 -8.66
N ILE A 595 14.53 -7.73 -7.86
CA ILE A 595 15.31 -8.30 -6.75
C ILE A 595 14.35 -8.82 -5.66
N ALA A 596 13.26 -8.14 -5.40
CA ALA A 596 12.24 -8.59 -4.43
C ALA A 596 11.62 -9.92 -4.83
N GLU A 597 11.29 -10.14 -6.10
CA GLU A 597 10.77 -11.41 -6.62
C GLU A 597 11.76 -12.56 -6.39
N LEU A 598 13.03 -12.35 -6.72
CA LEU A 598 14.08 -13.34 -6.55
C LEU A 598 14.32 -13.68 -5.08
N LEU A 599 14.44 -12.65 -4.22
CA LEU A 599 14.68 -12.84 -2.78
C LEU A 599 13.51 -13.54 -2.09
N CYS A 600 12.29 -13.08 -2.31
CA CYS A 600 11.10 -13.70 -1.70
C CYS A 600 10.91 -15.16 -2.14
N ALA A 601 11.29 -15.48 -3.36
CA ALA A 601 11.16 -16.83 -3.89
C ALA A 601 12.32 -17.74 -3.50
N GLY A 602 13.56 -17.26 -3.57
CA GLY A 602 14.74 -18.10 -3.38
C GLY A 602 15.17 -18.28 -1.92
N SER A 603 14.69 -17.45 -0.98
CA SER A 603 14.94 -17.64 0.45
C SER A 603 14.12 -18.79 1.01
N ASP A 604 14.65 -19.53 1.98
CA ASP A 604 13.92 -20.59 2.70
C ASP A 604 13.14 -20.02 3.88
N VAL A 605 13.69 -18.99 4.49
CA VAL A 605 13.12 -18.29 5.64
C VAL A 605 13.13 -16.79 5.37
N TRP A 606 12.02 -16.13 5.64
CA TRP A 606 11.88 -14.68 5.50
C TRP A 606 11.88 -13.99 6.86
N LEU A 607 12.98 -13.32 7.17
CA LEU A 607 13.15 -12.60 8.44
C LEU A 607 12.43 -11.25 8.42
N ASN A 608 11.66 -10.98 9.49
CA ASN A 608 10.99 -9.71 9.72
C ASN A 608 11.01 -9.35 11.21
N ASN A 609 11.70 -8.29 11.60
CA ASN A 609 11.96 -7.95 12.99
C ASN A 609 11.68 -6.48 13.35
N PRO A 610 10.47 -5.96 13.05
CA PRO A 610 10.10 -4.61 13.40
C PRO A 610 10.02 -4.39 14.91
N ILE A 611 9.94 -3.14 15.33
CA ILE A 611 9.51 -2.78 16.69
C ILE A 611 7.97 -2.86 16.72
N ARG A 612 7.40 -3.82 17.44
CA ARG A 612 5.94 -3.90 17.63
C ARG A 612 5.43 -2.68 18.41
N PRO A 613 4.31 -2.03 18.02
CA PRO A 613 3.42 -2.34 16.87
C PRO A 613 3.65 -1.38 15.68
N GLN A 614 4.89 -1.16 15.26
CA GLN A 614 5.23 -0.16 14.25
C GLN A 614 5.24 -0.68 12.80
N GLU A 615 4.93 -1.94 12.55
CA GLU A 615 4.71 -2.46 11.20
C GLU A 615 3.22 -2.44 10.87
N ALA A 616 2.79 -1.59 9.95
CA ALA A 616 1.37 -1.48 9.59
C ALA A 616 0.81 -2.78 9.00
N SER A 617 1.58 -3.43 8.14
CA SER A 617 1.21 -4.72 7.56
C SER A 617 2.43 -5.56 7.18
N GLY A 618 3.34 -5.09 6.30
CA GLY A 618 4.53 -5.83 5.92
C GLY A 618 4.29 -6.90 4.85
N THR A 619 4.03 -6.50 3.59
CA THR A 619 3.63 -7.42 2.51
C THR A 619 4.75 -8.33 1.96
N SER A 620 6.03 -8.12 2.32
CA SER A 620 7.14 -8.94 1.79
C SER A 620 7.08 -10.41 2.23
N GLY A 621 6.69 -10.66 3.50
CA GLY A 621 6.47 -12.02 4.00
C GLY A 621 5.35 -12.75 3.25
N MET A 622 4.27 -12.05 2.87
CA MET A 622 3.19 -12.62 2.06
C MET A 622 3.70 -13.11 0.69
N LYS A 623 4.57 -12.32 0.03
CA LYS A 623 5.20 -12.69 -1.24
C LYS A 623 6.09 -13.93 -1.10
N ALA A 624 6.83 -14.00 0.00
CA ALA A 624 7.69 -15.12 0.34
C ALA A 624 6.88 -16.42 0.54
N VAL A 625 5.79 -16.36 1.30
CA VAL A 625 4.85 -17.49 1.51
C VAL A 625 4.36 -18.09 0.20
N LEU A 626 3.99 -17.28 -0.80
CA LEU A 626 3.53 -17.75 -2.10
C LEU A 626 4.57 -18.59 -2.87
N ASN A 627 5.83 -18.53 -2.48
CA ASN A 627 6.92 -19.28 -3.10
C ASN A 627 7.47 -20.38 -2.18
N GLY A 628 6.81 -20.65 -1.04
CA GLY A 628 7.22 -21.66 -0.10
C GLY A 628 8.36 -21.25 0.83
N CYS A 629 8.61 -19.97 0.99
CA CYS A 629 9.49 -19.44 2.00
C CYS A 629 8.73 -19.28 3.33
N LEU A 630 9.27 -19.80 4.44
CA LEU A 630 8.62 -19.77 5.75
C LEU A 630 8.85 -18.44 6.46
N THR A 631 7.85 -17.98 7.19
CA THR A 631 7.93 -16.72 7.93
C THR A 631 8.73 -16.89 9.23
N PHE A 632 9.65 -15.95 9.49
CA PHE A 632 10.39 -15.80 10.74
C PHE A 632 10.30 -14.34 11.19
N SER A 633 9.35 -14.05 12.07
CA SER A 633 8.96 -12.66 12.33
C SER A 633 8.65 -12.40 13.80
N ILE A 634 8.85 -11.15 14.22
CA ILE A 634 8.13 -10.60 15.38
C ILE A 634 6.62 -10.62 15.03
N SER A 635 5.77 -10.89 16.02
CA SER A 635 4.31 -10.83 15.88
C SER A 635 3.89 -9.37 15.72
N ASP A 636 3.83 -8.88 14.47
CA ASP A 636 3.47 -7.51 14.11
C ASP A 636 2.89 -7.47 12.68
N GLY A 637 2.11 -6.44 12.37
CA GLY A 637 1.46 -6.27 11.08
C GLY A 637 0.56 -7.45 10.73
N TRP A 638 0.69 -7.97 9.49
CA TRP A 638 -0.12 -9.10 9.03
C TRP A 638 0.17 -10.40 9.79
N TRP A 639 1.43 -10.59 10.26
CA TRP A 639 1.83 -11.81 10.95
C TRP A 639 1.13 -11.97 12.31
N ASP A 640 0.76 -10.89 12.96
CA ASP A 640 -0.02 -10.92 14.22
C ASP A 640 -1.37 -11.64 14.09
N GLU A 641 -1.90 -11.71 12.87
CA GLU A 641 -3.17 -12.41 12.59
C GLU A 641 -3.02 -13.91 12.31
N PHE A 642 -1.79 -14.33 11.96
CA PHE A 642 -1.48 -15.68 11.50
C PHE A 642 -0.32 -16.32 12.26
N ASP A 643 0.00 -15.78 13.44
CA ASP A 643 1.06 -16.25 14.34
C ASP A 643 0.74 -17.65 14.85
N ASP A 644 1.18 -18.66 14.07
CA ASP A 644 0.96 -20.09 14.34
C ASP A 644 2.21 -20.88 13.88
N ASP A 645 2.71 -21.72 14.76
CA ASP A 645 3.90 -22.56 14.53
C ASP A 645 3.79 -23.46 13.29
N ARG A 646 2.59 -23.68 12.76
CA ARG A 646 2.39 -24.42 11.50
C ARG A 646 2.96 -23.70 10.28
N PHE A 647 3.07 -22.36 10.31
CA PHE A 647 3.38 -21.56 9.15
C PHE A 647 4.76 -20.92 9.19
N GLY A 648 5.43 -20.97 10.34
CA GLY A 648 6.73 -20.32 10.51
C GLY A 648 7.19 -20.30 11.95
N TRP A 649 7.92 -19.26 12.32
CA TRP A 649 8.43 -19.05 13.69
C TRP A 649 8.22 -17.61 14.11
N THR A 650 7.71 -17.43 15.32
CA THR A 650 7.54 -16.10 15.91
C THR A 650 8.66 -15.81 16.88
N ILE A 651 9.34 -14.69 16.66
CA ILE A 651 10.31 -14.14 17.61
C ILE A 651 9.51 -13.50 18.75
N PRO A 652 9.67 -13.97 20.00
CA PRO A 652 8.95 -13.42 21.13
C PRO A 652 9.21 -11.92 21.29
N ASN A 653 8.12 -11.14 21.40
CA ASN A 653 8.19 -9.71 21.64
C ASN A 653 8.58 -9.43 23.09
N ALA A 654 9.66 -8.69 23.30
CA ALA A 654 10.10 -8.30 24.63
C ALA A 654 9.45 -7.00 25.08
N VAL A 655 8.55 -7.09 26.05
CA VAL A 655 7.96 -5.91 26.69
C VAL A 655 8.94 -5.33 27.71
N HIS A 656 9.75 -4.37 27.30
CA HIS A 656 10.73 -3.71 28.14
C HIS A 656 10.85 -2.22 27.84
N GLY A 657 10.90 -1.37 28.86
CA GLY A 657 10.97 0.10 28.71
C GLY A 657 12.31 0.60 28.12
N ASP A 658 13.39 -0.16 28.27
CA ASP A 658 14.68 0.16 27.67
C ASP A 658 14.88 -0.54 26.33
N ALA A 659 15.05 0.26 25.28
CA ALA A 659 15.18 -0.21 23.90
C ALA A 659 16.38 -1.15 23.71
N ARG A 660 17.53 -0.90 24.34
CA ARG A 660 18.71 -1.75 24.23
C ARG A 660 18.48 -3.13 24.86
N THR A 661 17.79 -3.17 26.00
CA THR A 661 17.46 -4.43 26.68
C THR A 661 16.45 -5.22 25.85
N ARG A 662 15.41 -4.57 25.33
CA ARG A 662 14.44 -5.18 24.41
C ARG A 662 15.16 -5.79 23.21
N ASP A 663 15.99 -5.02 22.52
CA ASP A 663 16.68 -5.47 21.30
C ASP A 663 17.65 -6.64 21.60
N ARG A 664 18.33 -6.66 22.76
CA ARG A 664 19.13 -7.81 23.18
C ARG A 664 18.30 -9.07 23.45
N MET A 665 17.12 -8.92 24.07
CA MET A 665 16.26 -10.08 24.36
C MET A 665 15.69 -10.66 23.06
N GLU A 666 15.21 -9.82 22.16
CA GLU A 666 14.65 -10.25 20.90
C GLU A 666 15.72 -10.82 19.94
N SER A 667 16.92 -10.25 19.90
CA SER A 667 18.03 -10.81 19.13
C SER A 667 18.52 -12.16 19.69
N ALA A 668 18.54 -12.33 21.01
CA ALA A 668 18.85 -13.61 21.62
C ALA A 668 17.83 -14.68 21.22
N SER A 669 16.53 -14.36 21.26
CA SER A 669 15.47 -15.26 20.82
C SER A 669 15.56 -15.58 19.32
N LEU A 670 15.93 -14.60 18.51
CA LEU A 670 16.18 -14.80 17.06
C LEU A 670 17.27 -15.84 16.83
N TYR A 671 18.40 -15.73 17.52
CA TYR A 671 19.49 -16.70 17.39
C TYR A 671 19.09 -18.07 17.94
N ASP A 672 18.42 -18.13 19.11
CA ASP A 672 17.97 -19.39 19.72
C ASP A 672 17.05 -20.17 18.77
N LEU A 673 16.07 -19.50 18.15
CA LEU A 673 15.19 -20.12 17.17
C LEU A 673 15.96 -20.61 15.93
N LEU A 674 16.90 -19.81 15.44
CA LEU A 674 17.69 -20.16 14.26
C LEU A 674 18.59 -21.39 14.52
N GLU A 675 19.28 -21.44 15.69
CA GLU A 675 20.21 -22.52 16.04
C GLU A 675 19.50 -23.81 16.47
N HIS A 676 18.36 -23.70 17.19
CA HIS A 676 17.77 -24.84 17.89
C HIS A 676 16.46 -25.33 17.29
N SER A 677 15.84 -24.57 16.39
CA SER A 677 14.57 -24.95 15.72
C SER A 677 14.69 -24.93 14.20
N ILE A 678 15.03 -23.80 13.61
CA ILE A 678 14.99 -23.59 12.15
C ILE A 678 16.05 -24.43 11.44
N ALA A 679 17.32 -24.25 11.76
CA ALA A 679 18.39 -24.99 11.10
C ALA A 679 18.30 -26.51 11.35
N PRO A 680 18.03 -27.01 12.56
CA PRO A 680 17.80 -28.44 12.76
C PRO A 680 16.72 -29.02 11.85
N MET A 681 15.55 -28.39 11.76
CA MET A 681 14.43 -28.88 10.94
C MET A 681 14.75 -28.88 9.44
N PHE A 682 15.48 -27.88 8.94
CA PHE A 682 15.89 -27.81 7.52
C PHE A 682 16.85 -28.96 7.15
N TYR A 683 17.74 -29.35 8.07
CA TYR A 683 18.74 -30.38 7.85
C TYR A 683 18.33 -31.78 8.33
N ASP A 684 17.14 -31.95 8.91
CA ASP A 684 16.55 -33.26 9.21
C ASP A 684 15.93 -33.84 7.94
N ARG A 685 16.73 -34.63 7.20
CA ARG A 685 16.40 -35.16 5.88
C ARG A 685 16.22 -36.69 5.92
N ASP A 686 15.21 -37.16 5.21
CA ASP A 686 15.00 -38.60 5.03
C ASP A 686 16.10 -39.25 4.15
N GLU A 687 15.98 -40.55 3.91
CA GLU A 687 16.94 -41.34 3.09
C GLU A 687 17.09 -40.80 1.65
N ARG A 688 16.12 -40.01 1.15
CA ARG A 688 16.13 -39.36 -0.17
C ARG A 688 16.71 -37.96 -0.13
N GLY A 689 17.10 -37.47 1.03
CA GLY A 689 17.61 -36.12 1.24
C GLY A 689 16.51 -35.05 1.32
N VAL A 690 15.25 -35.44 1.61
CA VAL A 690 14.08 -34.54 1.63
C VAL A 690 13.69 -34.22 3.07
N PRO A 691 13.57 -32.95 3.47
CA PRO A 691 13.20 -32.52 4.81
C PRO A 691 11.66 -32.55 4.96
N GLN A 692 11.10 -33.70 5.34
CA GLN A 692 9.66 -33.95 5.33
C GLN A 692 8.85 -33.00 6.24
N GLU A 693 9.33 -32.77 7.46
CA GLU A 693 8.68 -31.88 8.41
C GLU A 693 8.68 -30.43 7.93
N TRP A 694 9.82 -29.98 7.40
CA TRP A 694 9.98 -28.65 6.78
C TRP A 694 8.96 -28.44 5.65
N LEU A 695 8.87 -29.39 4.74
CA LEU A 695 7.96 -29.31 3.59
C LEU A 695 6.49 -29.47 3.99
N GLY A 696 6.22 -30.11 5.12
CA GLY A 696 4.89 -30.08 5.74
C GLY A 696 4.47 -28.65 6.10
N LYS A 697 5.35 -27.91 6.79
CA LYS A 697 5.12 -26.47 7.11
C LYS A 697 5.00 -25.63 5.83
N VAL A 698 5.85 -25.84 4.84
CA VAL A 698 5.80 -25.12 3.54
C VAL A 698 4.43 -25.30 2.89
N ARG A 699 3.95 -26.55 2.79
CA ARG A 699 2.65 -26.86 2.21
C ARG A 699 1.49 -26.22 2.97
N ASP A 700 1.50 -26.31 4.29
CA ASP A 700 0.46 -25.74 5.16
C ASP A 700 0.47 -24.20 5.06
N SER A 701 1.65 -23.60 5.07
CA SER A 701 1.81 -22.15 4.89
C SER A 701 1.23 -21.68 3.55
N ILE A 702 1.60 -22.31 2.44
CA ILE A 702 1.08 -21.96 1.11
C ILE A 702 -0.45 -22.15 1.04
N SER A 703 -0.95 -23.34 1.44
CA SER A 703 -2.35 -23.72 1.20
C SER A 703 -3.34 -22.99 2.11
N ILE A 704 -2.95 -22.68 3.34
CA ILE A 704 -3.83 -22.03 4.32
C ILE A 704 -3.70 -20.51 4.24
N LEU A 705 -2.47 -19.99 4.19
CA LEU A 705 -2.25 -18.54 4.14
C LEU A 705 -2.48 -17.97 2.75
N GLY A 706 -2.15 -18.69 1.68
CA GLY A 706 -2.24 -18.19 0.30
C GLY A 706 -3.55 -17.47 -0.02
N PRO A 707 -4.73 -18.07 0.20
CA PRO A 707 -6.00 -17.39 -0.04
C PRO A 707 -6.24 -16.20 0.90
N GLN A 708 -5.68 -16.20 2.11
CA GLN A 708 -5.86 -15.13 3.11
C GLN A 708 -5.02 -13.88 2.80
N ILE A 709 -3.82 -14.09 2.25
CA ILE A 709 -2.87 -13.02 1.91
C ILE A 709 -2.99 -12.55 0.45
N SER A 710 -4.00 -12.99 -0.28
CA SER A 710 -4.24 -12.63 -1.68
C SER A 710 -4.79 -11.21 -1.81
N ALA A 711 -4.27 -10.44 -2.76
CA ALA A 711 -4.83 -9.12 -3.09
C ALA A 711 -6.23 -9.22 -3.73
N GLU A 712 -6.59 -10.36 -4.31
CA GLU A 712 -7.96 -10.64 -4.76
C GLU A 712 -8.92 -10.62 -3.56
N ARG A 713 -8.60 -11.31 -2.44
CA ARG A 713 -9.39 -11.27 -1.20
C ARG A 713 -9.47 -9.83 -0.70
N MET A 714 -8.33 -9.14 -0.58
CA MET A 714 -8.26 -7.76 -0.13
C MET A 714 -9.17 -6.84 -0.95
N VAL A 715 -9.09 -6.89 -2.29
CA VAL A 715 -9.92 -6.03 -3.16
C VAL A 715 -11.40 -6.37 -3.05
N ARG A 716 -11.77 -7.65 -2.88
CA ARG A 716 -13.16 -8.04 -2.61
C ARG A 716 -13.69 -7.44 -1.30
N ASP A 717 -12.86 -7.47 -0.25
CA ASP A 717 -13.21 -6.87 1.03
C ASP A 717 -13.40 -5.35 0.87
N TYR A 718 -12.48 -4.65 0.17
CA TYR A 718 -12.67 -3.23 -0.16
C TYR A 718 -13.96 -2.97 -0.94
N VAL A 719 -14.28 -3.80 -1.93
CA VAL A 719 -15.53 -3.65 -2.71
C VAL A 719 -16.75 -3.84 -1.82
N THR A 720 -16.81 -4.91 -1.06
CA THR A 720 -18.01 -5.28 -0.29
C THR A 720 -18.20 -4.44 0.96
N GLU A 721 -17.14 -4.08 1.65
CA GLU A 721 -17.20 -3.37 2.94
C GLU A 721 -17.12 -1.85 2.82
N LEU A 722 -16.46 -1.34 1.78
CA LEU A 722 -16.21 0.09 1.64
C LEU A 722 -16.77 0.68 0.34
N TYR A 723 -16.43 0.14 -0.85
CA TYR A 723 -16.78 0.81 -2.11
C TYR A 723 -18.27 0.75 -2.45
N LEU A 724 -18.91 -0.41 -2.32
CA LEU A 724 -20.34 -0.52 -2.58
C LEU A 724 -21.17 0.27 -1.55
N PRO A 725 -20.88 0.22 -0.24
CA PRO A 725 -21.54 1.10 0.71
C PRO A 725 -21.35 2.59 0.42
N ALA A 726 -20.14 3.03 0.07
CA ALA A 726 -19.87 4.42 -0.31
C ALA A 726 -20.58 4.82 -1.61
N GLY A 727 -20.65 3.91 -2.60
CA GLY A 727 -21.39 4.13 -3.84
C GLY A 727 -22.89 4.31 -3.62
N ARG A 728 -23.49 3.49 -2.75
CA ARG A 728 -24.90 3.66 -2.34
C ARG A 728 -25.13 4.98 -1.60
N ALA A 729 -24.19 5.35 -0.71
CA ALA A 729 -24.24 6.63 -0.03
C ALA A 729 -24.11 7.80 -1.01
N ALA A 730 -23.21 7.70 -2.03
CA ALA A 730 -23.10 8.71 -3.09
C ALA A 730 -24.42 8.94 -3.83
N VAL A 731 -25.13 7.85 -4.18
CA VAL A 731 -26.46 7.93 -4.82
C VAL A 731 -27.48 8.59 -3.88
N ALA A 732 -27.47 8.25 -2.59
CA ALA A 732 -28.40 8.83 -1.61
C ALA A 732 -28.21 10.34 -1.39
N VAL A 733 -27.02 10.87 -1.65
CA VAL A 733 -26.71 12.31 -1.49
C VAL A 733 -26.64 13.07 -2.81
N ALA A 734 -26.91 12.42 -3.95
CA ALA A 734 -26.73 13.00 -5.27
C ALA A 734 -27.63 14.22 -5.58
N ASP A 735 -28.84 14.30 -5.02
CA ASP A 735 -29.79 15.39 -5.22
C ASP A 735 -29.58 16.57 -4.25
N ALA A 736 -28.60 16.51 -3.38
CA ALA A 736 -28.29 17.47 -2.34
C ALA A 736 -29.44 17.75 -1.33
N ALA A 737 -30.60 17.18 -1.46
CA ALA A 737 -31.70 17.39 -0.50
C ALA A 737 -31.41 16.74 0.86
N ALA A 738 -30.97 15.49 0.85
CA ALA A 738 -30.57 14.77 2.07
C ALA A 738 -29.35 15.40 2.75
N PRO A 739 -28.25 15.78 2.06
CA PRO A 739 -27.14 16.51 2.67
C PRO A 739 -27.52 17.87 3.24
N ARG A 740 -28.42 18.63 2.57
CA ARG A 740 -28.93 19.91 3.13
C ARG A 740 -29.72 19.69 4.40
N ALA A 741 -30.61 18.71 4.40
CA ALA A 741 -31.37 18.35 5.60
C ALA A 741 -30.44 17.90 6.75
N PHE A 742 -29.42 17.10 6.43
CA PHE A 742 -28.41 16.66 7.39
C PHE A 742 -27.61 17.85 7.99
N ALA A 743 -27.13 18.76 7.14
CA ALA A 743 -26.41 19.94 7.60
C ALA A 743 -27.27 20.87 8.48
N GLU A 744 -28.58 20.97 8.21
CA GLU A 744 -29.52 21.71 9.04
C GLU A 744 -29.80 20.98 10.37
N TRP A 745 -30.00 19.67 10.33
CA TRP A 745 -30.12 18.81 11.50
C TRP A 745 -28.87 18.91 12.38
N GLN A 746 -27.68 18.79 11.83
CA GLN A 746 -26.42 18.88 12.59
C GLN A 746 -26.32 20.21 13.35
N ARG A 747 -26.59 21.33 12.69
CA ARG A 747 -26.62 22.65 13.34
C ARG A 747 -27.64 22.73 14.48
N THR A 748 -28.80 22.09 14.29
CA THR A 748 -29.86 22.05 15.31
C THR A 748 -29.42 21.22 16.50
N VAL A 749 -28.85 20.03 16.26
CA VAL A 749 -28.34 19.16 17.32
C VAL A 749 -27.22 19.82 18.09
N GLU A 750 -26.20 20.38 17.41
CA GLU A 750 -25.08 21.08 18.06
C GLU A 750 -25.56 22.23 18.97
N ARG A 751 -26.54 23.00 18.51
CA ARG A 751 -27.13 24.09 19.29
C ARG A 751 -27.91 23.59 20.51
N ALA A 752 -28.73 22.55 20.34
CA ALA A 752 -29.63 22.05 21.37
C ALA A 752 -28.92 21.09 22.35
N TRP A 753 -27.79 20.49 21.97
CA TRP A 753 -27.06 19.47 22.73
C TRP A 753 -26.73 19.84 24.18
N PRO A 754 -26.38 21.11 24.51
CA PRO A 754 -26.14 21.53 25.91
C PRO A 754 -27.32 21.29 26.85
N ALA A 755 -28.56 21.22 26.34
CA ALA A 755 -29.78 20.97 27.12
C ALA A 755 -30.04 19.48 27.36
N VAL A 756 -29.40 18.57 26.61
CA VAL A 756 -29.56 17.11 26.83
C VAL A 756 -28.93 16.72 28.16
N GLN A 757 -29.64 16.00 28.99
CA GLN A 757 -29.19 15.61 30.36
C GLN A 757 -29.62 14.18 30.67
N VAL A 758 -28.68 13.38 31.21
CA VAL A 758 -28.94 12.10 31.82
C VAL A 758 -29.01 12.33 33.33
N THR A 759 -30.20 12.26 33.91
CA THR A 759 -30.43 12.74 35.30
C THR A 759 -30.53 11.61 36.31
N GLN A 760 -31.03 10.44 35.95
CA GLN A 760 -31.15 9.30 36.83
C GLN A 760 -30.77 8.02 36.09
N VAL A 761 -29.95 7.20 36.74
CA VAL A 761 -29.58 5.88 36.25
C VAL A 761 -29.68 4.87 37.38
N ALA A 762 -30.42 3.79 37.17
CA ALA A 762 -30.59 2.77 38.21
C ALA A 762 -30.75 1.37 37.57
N SER A 763 -30.26 0.33 38.29
CA SER A 763 -30.60 -1.05 38.00
C SER A 763 -31.90 -1.40 38.72
N GLU A 764 -32.85 -1.97 37.99
CA GLU A 764 -34.10 -2.50 38.56
C GLU A 764 -33.95 -3.98 38.97
N THR A 765 -32.76 -4.61 38.74
CA THR A 765 -32.46 -6.00 39.14
C THR A 765 -31.66 -6.01 40.42
N PRO A 766 -32.26 -6.34 41.58
CA PRO A 766 -31.58 -6.20 42.86
C PRO A 766 -30.46 -7.20 43.12
N ALA A 767 -30.49 -8.36 42.46
CA ALA A 767 -29.49 -9.42 42.61
C ALA A 767 -29.30 -10.12 41.26
N PRO A 768 -28.45 -9.57 40.41
CA PRO A 768 -28.15 -10.21 39.12
C PRO A 768 -27.39 -11.52 39.31
N VAL A 769 -27.68 -12.50 38.45
CA VAL A 769 -27.03 -13.83 38.45
C VAL A 769 -26.48 -14.10 37.04
N ALA A 770 -25.38 -14.82 36.97
CA ALA A 770 -24.82 -15.26 35.69
C ALA A 770 -25.83 -16.15 34.93
N GLY A 771 -25.97 -15.91 33.62
CA GLY A 771 -27.02 -16.53 32.81
C GLY A 771 -28.39 -15.83 32.91
N GLY A 772 -28.51 -14.71 33.69
CA GLY A 772 -29.69 -13.88 33.79
C GLY A 772 -29.58 -12.57 33.05
N GLU A 773 -30.45 -11.61 33.42
CA GLU A 773 -30.53 -10.30 32.79
C GLU A 773 -30.51 -9.19 33.85
N VAL A 774 -29.91 -8.07 33.53
CA VAL A 774 -29.95 -6.82 34.29
C VAL A 774 -30.81 -5.81 33.54
N ARG A 775 -31.89 -5.36 34.19
CA ARG A 775 -32.70 -4.29 33.66
C ARG A 775 -32.18 -2.94 34.19
N ILE A 776 -31.86 -2.05 33.25
CA ILE A 776 -31.34 -0.72 33.54
C ILE A 776 -32.36 0.31 33.06
N ARG A 777 -32.61 1.29 33.92
CA ARG A 777 -33.51 2.42 33.68
C ARG A 777 -32.76 3.71 33.81
N ALA A 778 -33.03 4.65 32.90
CA ALA A 778 -32.50 6.00 32.96
C ALA A 778 -33.57 7.04 32.65
N THR A 779 -33.44 8.23 33.26
CA THR A 779 -34.22 9.41 32.87
C THR A 779 -33.31 10.32 32.06
N VAL A 780 -33.73 10.65 30.82
CA VAL A 780 -32.97 11.47 29.87
C VAL A 780 -33.83 12.57 29.31
N GLU A 781 -33.50 13.82 29.69
CA GLU A 781 -34.15 15.02 29.17
C GLU A 781 -33.51 15.42 27.84
N LEU A 782 -34.26 15.43 26.77
CA LEU A 782 -33.76 15.73 25.41
C LEU A 782 -33.83 17.22 25.03
N GLY A 783 -34.54 18.06 25.84
CA GLY A 783 -34.71 19.48 25.52
C GLY A 783 -35.57 19.69 24.27
N GLU A 784 -35.01 20.35 23.25
CA GLU A 784 -35.68 20.58 21.96
C GLU A 784 -35.56 19.39 20.97
N LEU A 785 -34.74 18.40 21.31
CA LEU A 785 -34.49 17.21 20.46
C LEU A 785 -35.49 16.11 20.73
N SER A 786 -35.61 15.18 19.81
CA SER A 786 -36.49 14.01 19.85
C SER A 786 -35.73 12.68 19.89
N ASP A 787 -36.46 11.58 20.10
CA ASP A 787 -35.91 10.21 20.00
C ASP A 787 -35.35 9.88 18.60
N ASP A 788 -35.74 10.62 17.56
CA ASP A 788 -35.19 10.45 16.23
C ASP A 788 -33.81 11.12 16.09
N ASP A 789 -33.51 12.13 16.94
CA ASP A 789 -32.26 12.89 16.92
C ASP A 789 -31.21 12.32 17.87
N VAL A 790 -31.64 11.55 18.88
CA VAL A 790 -30.80 11.09 20.00
C VAL A 790 -30.98 9.59 20.21
N ARG A 791 -29.88 8.88 20.33
CA ARG A 791 -29.87 7.48 20.79
C ARG A 791 -29.39 7.47 22.25
N VAL A 792 -30.18 6.87 23.11
CA VAL A 792 -29.76 6.56 24.48
C VAL A 792 -29.27 5.12 24.55
N GLU A 793 -28.14 4.91 25.16
CA GLU A 793 -27.53 3.58 25.27
C GLU A 793 -26.88 3.31 26.62
N VAL A 794 -26.94 2.07 27.06
CA VAL A 794 -26.15 1.58 28.21
C VAL A 794 -24.78 1.16 27.68
N VAL A 795 -23.73 1.63 28.31
CA VAL A 795 -22.37 1.13 28.14
C VAL A 795 -22.08 0.23 29.32
N VAL A 796 -21.76 -1.03 29.05
CA VAL A 796 -21.45 -2.06 30.06
C VAL A 796 -20.00 -2.51 29.91
N GLY A 797 -19.39 -2.91 31.03
CA GLY A 797 -18.00 -3.38 31.03
C GLY A 797 -17.56 -3.83 32.41
N THR A 798 -16.28 -3.90 32.63
CA THR A 798 -15.66 -4.08 33.95
C THR A 798 -15.07 -2.75 34.43
N ARG A 799 -14.88 -2.60 35.72
CA ARG A 799 -14.31 -1.37 36.28
C ARG A 799 -12.80 -1.42 36.22
N GLY A 800 -12.19 -0.44 35.53
CA GLY A 800 -10.75 -0.23 35.47
C GLY A 800 -10.17 0.35 36.77
N GLU A 801 -8.83 0.40 36.85
CA GLU A 801 -8.09 0.87 38.03
C GLU A 801 -8.44 2.30 38.46
N HIS A 802 -8.83 3.16 37.50
CA HIS A 802 -9.16 4.57 37.72
C HIS A 802 -10.67 4.82 37.81
N GLY A 803 -11.50 3.73 37.81
CA GLY A 803 -12.94 3.80 37.91
C GLY A 803 -13.69 4.00 36.59
N ASP A 804 -12.97 4.00 35.50
CA ASP A 804 -13.44 3.95 34.12
C ASP A 804 -14.01 2.57 33.76
N LEU A 805 -14.74 2.50 32.65
CA LEU A 805 -15.21 1.22 32.12
C LEU A 805 -14.18 0.71 31.11
N VAL A 806 -13.82 -0.56 31.24
CA VAL A 806 -12.96 -1.29 30.31
C VAL A 806 -13.71 -2.50 29.78
N ASP A 807 -13.25 -3.02 28.62
CA ASP A 807 -13.90 -4.13 27.89
C ASP A 807 -15.38 -3.82 27.62
N THR A 808 -15.65 -2.66 27.07
CA THR A 808 -16.98 -2.09 26.95
C THR A 808 -17.81 -2.71 25.82
N ALA A 809 -19.13 -2.78 26.05
CA ALA A 809 -20.14 -3.05 25.03
C ALA A 809 -21.32 -2.11 25.20
N THR A 810 -21.98 -1.76 24.11
CA THR A 810 -23.14 -0.86 24.12
C THR A 810 -24.43 -1.59 23.83
N VAL A 811 -25.49 -1.25 24.60
CA VAL A 811 -26.84 -1.79 24.40
C VAL A 811 -27.82 -0.61 24.24
N PRO A 812 -28.57 -0.53 23.13
CA PRO A 812 -29.57 0.52 22.93
C PRO A 812 -30.64 0.47 24.04
N MET A 813 -31.05 1.65 24.52
CA MET A 813 -32.19 1.81 25.41
C MET A 813 -33.43 2.23 24.61
N HIS A 814 -34.60 1.80 25.06
CA HIS A 814 -35.86 2.16 24.43
C HIS A 814 -36.68 3.06 25.35
N ALA A 815 -37.34 4.07 24.77
CA ALA A 815 -38.25 4.95 25.50
C ALA A 815 -39.41 4.12 26.09
N ASP A 816 -39.77 4.41 27.34
CA ASP A 816 -40.91 3.78 28.00
C ASP A 816 -42.22 4.40 27.50
N ALA A 817 -43.08 3.62 26.86
CA ALA A 817 -44.31 4.10 26.28
C ALA A 817 -45.28 4.77 27.29
N GLY A 818 -45.11 4.54 28.55
CA GLY A 818 -45.97 5.06 29.64
C GLY A 818 -45.42 6.24 30.42
N THR A 819 -44.12 6.55 30.26
CA THR A 819 -43.46 7.54 31.09
C THR A 819 -42.52 8.41 30.23
N PRO A 820 -42.81 9.68 30.00
CA PRO A 820 -41.94 10.58 29.28
C PRO A 820 -40.50 10.59 29.86
N ASP A 821 -39.52 10.80 29.01
CA ASP A 821 -38.09 10.93 29.34
C ASP A 821 -37.45 9.71 30.02
N VAL A 822 -38.17 8.59 30.11
CA VAL A 822 -37.66 7.36 30.72
C VAL A 822 -37.27 6.35 29.64
N TYR A 823 -36.05 5.81 29.73
CA TYR A 823 -35.48 4.82 28.85
C TYR A 823 -35.13 3.55 29.64
N THR A 824 -35.33 2.40 29.00
CA THR A 824 -35.03 1.10 29.63
C THR A 824 -34.24 0.20 28.66
N ALA A 825 -33.32 -0.59 29.18
CA ALA A 825 -32.63 -1.66 28.46
C ALA A 825 -32.57 -2.92 29.32
N VAL A 826 -32.50 -4.06 28.64
CA VAL A 826 -32.23 -5.36 29.26
C VAL A 826 -30.87 -5.84 28.76
N VAL A 827 -29.95 -6.06 29.69
CA VAL A 827 -28.57 -6.46 29.40
C VAL A 827 -28.38 -7.89 29.86
N PRO A 828 -28.04 -8.84 28.99
CA PRO A 828 -27.69 -10.20 29.37
C PRO A 828 -26.36 -10.22 30.15
N VAL A 829 -26.27 -11.05 31.18
CA VAL A 829 -25.08 -11.22 32.02
C VAL A 829 -24.65 -12.69 31.96
N ASP A 830 -23.70 -12.97 31.07
CA ASP A 830 -23.29 -14.37 30.79
C ASP A 830 -22.22 -14.91 31.72
N ARG A 831 -21.49 -14.05 32.44
CA ARG A 831 -20.36 -14.43 33.29
C ARG A 831 -20.50 -13.94 34.73
N PRO A 832 -20.06 -14.75 35.70
CA PRO A 832 -19.92 -14.26 37.07
C PRO A 832 -18.73 -13.30 37.16
N GLY A 833 -18.81 -12.27 38.00
CA GLY A 833 -17.76 -11.27 38.23
C GLY A 833 -18.31 -9.89 38.42
N GLU A 834 -17.45 -8.90 38.27
CA GLU A 834 -17.81 -7.48 38.31
C GLU A 834 -18.56 -7.07 37.02
N PHE A 835 -19.71 -6.45 37.21
CA PHE A 835 -20.51 -5.84 36.14
C PHE A 835 -20.69 -4.36 36.46
N ALA A 836 -20.06 -3.55 35.64
CA ALA A 836 -20.15 -2.09 35.74
C ALA A 836 -20.89 -1.52 34.53
N TYR A 837 -21.59 -0.44 34.69
CA TYR A 837 -22.34 0.20 33.62
C TYR A 837 -22.49 1.72 33.82
N THR A 838 -22.69 2.39 32.71
CA THR A 838 -23.15 3.77 32.64
C THR A 838 -24.21 3.91 31.55
N VAL A 839 -24.89 5.06 31.51
CA VAL A 839 -25.82 5.41 30.43
C VAL A 839 -25.27 6.65 29.70
N ARG A 840 -25.40 6.68 28.41
CA ARG A 840 -25.08 7.89 27.64
C ARG A 840 -26.11 8.20 26.57
N ALA A 841 -26.24 9.47 26.24
CA ALA A 841 -26.98 9.93 25.08
C ALA A 841 -25.98 10.36 24.00
N VAL A 842 -26.19 9.95 22.75
CA VAL A 842 -25.39 10.26 21.58
C VAL A 842 -26.28 10.68 20.39
N PRO A 843 -25.79 11.49 19.42
CA PRO A 843 -26.56 11.85 18.25
C PRO A 843 -26.95 10.63 17.39
N ARG A 844 -28.11 10.72 16.74
CA ARG A 844 -28.59 9.71 15.80
C ARG A 844 -29.11 10.37 14.52
N HIS A 845 -28.62 9.91 13.37
CA HIS A 845 -29.12 10.29 12.06
C HIS A 845 -28.75 9.20 11.03
N GLU A 846 -29.57 9.01 10.01
CA GLU A 846 -29.34 7.97 8.98
C GLU A 846 -28.04 8.17 8.16
N LEU A 847 -27.61 9.43 8.00
CA LEU A 847 -26.36 9.77 7.31
C LEU A 847 -25.12 9.75 8.23
N LEU A 848 -25.24 9.43 9.51
CA LEU A 848 -24.11 9.15 10.40
C LEU A 848 -23.78 7.66 10.36
N LYS A 849 -22.56 7.32 10.05
CA LYS A 849 -22.03 5.96 10.16
C LYS A 849 -21.70 5.61 11.63
N SER A 850 -21.25 6.60 12.38
CA SER A 850 -20.96 6.50 13.82
C SER A 850 -21.34 7.79 14.53
N PRO A 851 -21.90 7.74 15.76
CA PRO A 851 -22.14 8.93 16.58
C PRO A 851 -20.84 9.65 16.94
N ALA A 852 -19.70 8.95 16.89
CA ALA A 852 -18.39 9.53 17.17
C ALA A 852 -18.00 10.64 16.18
N GLU A 853 -18.58 10.68 14.99
CA GLU A 853 -18.32 11.70 13.96
C GLU A 853 -18.62 13.13 14.44
N LEU A 854 -19.55 13.30 15.38
CA LEU A 854 -19.91 14.60 15.96
C LEU A 854 -19.24 14.87 17.31
N GLY A 855 -18.68 13.86 17.97
CA GLY A 855 -18.04 14.00 19.28
C GLY A 855 -19.00 14.41 20.42
N LEU A 856 -20.29 14.34 20.20
CA LEU A 856 -21.31 14.77 21.16
C LEU A 856 -21.76 13.60 22.04
N VAL A 857 -21.50 13.69 23.34
CA VAL A 857 -21.92 12.69 24.35
C VAL A 857 -22.47 13.38 25.58
N ARG A 858 -23.49 12.80 26.19
CA ARG A 858 -23.96 13.15 27.56
C ARG A 858 -23.93 11.92 28.42
N LEU A 859 -23.20 12.02 29.52
CA LEU A 859 -23.11 11.05 30.61
C LEU A 859 -23.96 11.50 31.82
N PRO A 860 -24.30 10.60 32.76
CA PRO A 860 -24.94 10.94 34.00
C PRO A 860 -24.13 11.97 34.78
N ARG A 861 -24.84 12.89 35.44
CA ARG A 861 -24.21 13.91 36.32
C ARG A 861 -23.82 13.30 37.66
#